data_4a3761474f2148c56a7cec49e1ce018d
#
_entry.id   4a3761474f2148c56a7cec49e1ce018d
#
_cell.length_a   1.000
_cell.length_b   1.000
_cell.length_c   1.000
_cell.angle_alpha   90.00
_cell.angle_beta   90.00
_cell.angle_gamma   90.00
#
_symmetry.space_group_name_H-M   'P 1'
#
loop_
_entity.id
_entity.type
_entity.pdbx_description
1 polymer ?
#
loop_
_entity_poly.entity_id
_entity_poly.type
_entity_poly.pdbx_seq_one_letter_code
_entity_poly.pdbx_strand_id
1 'polypeptide(L)'
;MEPAGALGPKSRSRALSVLAATTPEHPLDVLVIGGGVVGAGTAVDAATRGLSTGLVEATDYAWGTSSRSSKLVHGGLRYLEMLDFPLVHEALRERGRLVEDIAPHLVRPVPFLYPLAKAWERPYVGAGLALYDGMAAGRTGHLPVHRHLGRAAVSRIAPGLRPESHAGAIRYYDAQVDDARLVIELVRTAATHGAHCASRVQVTAYLGVGTGTGTGPSAGGVPGITGVEVLDRETGQRHTVHARRVITATGVWTGQIPVRGPDGTEHPLTEGMPRVTAAKGIHLVVPRDRFTSTSGLILRTERSVLFVIPWDRHWIIGTTDTPWDLGPDQPAATSQDIDYLLDTANAVLAEPLSRADVVGVFAGLRPLVTPAGEAEPIGEPPAEESGTATTKISREHVVATPLPGLTVVAGGKLTTYRTMAADAVDTAVATPGAPGTGPLTGQDVTGSGQGIPESCTAGLPLLGAQGWVPTWNRRTLLATDSGLHPAVVESLLHRYGSGAPEVIALAVADPELAAELPGLPGHLVAEVVHAVTHEGARSVQDVLARRIRAVFEVDDGGAAAAGPVATLAAPLLGWDAERATAEADRYRHWVRAQLATQDAATDEAAHALLVEAARGSVRDPGRGGLPSTSSSTEGRETA
;
A
#
# COMPACT_ATOMS: atom_id res chain seq x y z
N MET A 1 -18.66 -14.54 19.97
CA MET A 1 -17.20 -14.45 19.73
C MET A 1 -17.01 -13.64 18.46
N GLU A 2 -16.02 -12.73 18.44
CA GLU A 2 -15.66 -12.07 17.17
C GLU A 2 -15.09 -13.11 16.20
N PRO A 3 -15.36 -12.98 14.89
CA PRO A 3 -14.77 -13.85 13.87
C PRO A 3 -13.22 -13.79 13.91
N ALA A 4 -12.57 -14.88 13.56
CA ALA A 4 -11.12 -14.92 13.45
C ALA A 4 -10.64 -13.86 12.42
N GLY A 5 -9.61 -13.09 12.78
CA GLY A 5 -9.08 -12.03 11.91
C GLY A 5 -9.94 -10.76 11.84
N ALA A 6 -10.96 -10.61 12.68
CA ALA A 6 -11.70 -9.36 12.78
C ALA A 6 -10.84 -8.25 13.41
N LEU A 7 -10.86 -7.05 12.78
CA LEU A 7 -10.12 -5.87 13.23
C LEU A 7 -11.06 -4.78 13.78
N GLY A 8 -12.27 -5.17 14.19
CA GLY A 8 -13.28 -4.25 14.69
C GLY A 8 -12.88 -3.51 15.99
N PRO A 9 -13.76 -2.64 16.50
CA PRO A 9 -13.46 -1.80 17.67
C PRO A 9 -12.99 -2.59 18.91
N LYS A 10 -13.61 -3.74 19.18
CA LYS A 10 -13.25 -4.59 20.31
C LYS A 10 -11.90 -5.26 20.12
N SER A 11 -11.59 -5.74 18.90
CA SER A 11 -10.30 -6.34 18.57
C SER A 11 -9.17 -5.32 18.70
N ARG A 12 -9.38 -4.07 18.21
CA ARG A 12 -8.42 -2.97 18.39
C ARG A 12 -8.18 -2.66 19.87
N SER A 13 -9.25 -2.53 20.67
CA SER A 13 -9.11 -2.24 22.10
C SER A 13 -8.34 -3.36 22.83
N ARG A 14 -8.61 -4.62 22.47
CA ARG A 14 -7.87 -5.76 23.03
C ARG A 14 -6.40 -5.73 22.61
N ALA A 15 -6.11 -5.50 21.33
CA ALA A 15 -4.75 -5.38 20.83
C ALA A 15 -3.99 -4.27 21.55
N LEU A 16 -4.56 -3.08 21.68
CA LEU A 16 -3.94 -1.96 22.38
C LEU A 16 -3.72 -2.27 23.89
N SER A 17 -4.68 -2.94 24.54
CA SER A 17 -4.51 -3.37 25.94
C SER A 17 -3.34 -4.34 26.11
N VAL A 18 -3.16 -5.29 25.20
CA VAL A 18 -2.02 -6.22 25.22
C VAL A 18 -0.71 -5.48 24.99
N LEU A 19 -0.66 -4.60 23.98
CA LEU A 19 0.52 -3.79 23.66
C LEU A 19 0.92 -2.91 24.85
N ALA A 20 -0.02 -2.24 25.49
CA ALA A 20 0.20 -1.37 26.65
C ALA A 20 0.55 -2.13 27.94
N ALA A 21 0.23 -3.42 28.03
CA ALA A 21 0.55 -4.26 29.18
C ALA A 21 1.96 -4.87 29.11
N THR A 22 2.71 -4.67 28.04
CA THR A 22 4.09 -5.18 27.90
C THR A 22 5.01 -4.50 28.92
N THR A 23 5.97 -5.26 29.44
CA THR A 23 7.00 -4.76 30.37
C THR A 23 8.38 -5.23 29.91
N PRO A 24 9.48 -4.69 30.47
CA PRO A 24 10.83 -5.21 30.16
C PRO A 24 10.98 -6.72 30.44
N GLU A 25 10.27 -7.26 31.42
CA GLU A 25 10.29 -8.69 31.78
C GLU A 25 9.39 -9.53 30.86
N HIS A 26 8.32 -8.93 30.35
CA HIS A 26 7.33 -9.57 29.49
C HIS A 26 7.12 -8.76 28.19
N PRO A 27 8.18 -8.58 27.37
CA PRO A 27 8.08 -7.87 26.09
C PRO A 27 7.48 -8.77 25.01
N LEU A 28 7.00 -8.16 23.92
CA LEU A 28 6.75 -8.89 22.68
C LEU A 28 8.06 -9.44 22.11
N ASP A 29 7.99 -10.50 21.32
CA ASP A 29 9.13 -10.91 20.50
C ASP A 29 9.39 -9.89 19.39
N VAL A 30 8.34 -9.49 18.66
CA VAL A 30 8.43 -8.55 17.54
C VAL A 30 7.34 -7.50 17.60
N LEU A 31 7.73 -6.24 17.45
CA LEU A 31 6.82 -5.13 17.18
C LEU A 31 7.09 -4.59 15.76
N VAL A 32 6.07 -4.60 14.92
CA VAL A 32 6.12 -4.05 13.56
C VAL A 32 5.50 -2.66 13.53
N ILE A 33 6.20 -1.70 12.94
CA ILE A 33 5.76 -0.30 12.78
C ILE A 33 5.44 -0.03 11.32
N GLY A 34 4.17 0.33 11.05
CA GLY A 34 3.66 0.65 9.73
C GLY A 34 2.74 -0.42 9.15
N GLY A 35 1.50 -0.03 8.85
CA GLY A 35 0.42 -0.89 8.31
C GLY A 35 0.32 -0.87 6.78
N GLY A 36 1.43 -0.64 6.07
CA GLY A 36 1.54 -0.82 4.63
C GLY A 36 1.75 -2.29 4.25
N VAL A 37 1.89 -2.58 2.94
CA VAL A 37 2.01 -3.97 2.45
C VAL A 37 3.21 -4.71 3.04
N VAL A 38 4.33 -4.03 3.25
CA VAL A 38 5.55 -4.63 3.83
C VAL A 38 5.35 -4.93 5.31
N GLY A 39 4.88 -3.94 6.11
CA GLY A 39 4.66 -4.17 7.54
C GLY A 39 3.56 -5.19 7.82
N ALA A 40 2.46 -5.18 7.05
CA ALA A 40 1.42 -6.19 7.14
C ALA A 40 1.97 -7.60 6.80
N GLY A 41 2.78 -7.71 5.73
CA GLY A 41 3.47 -8.96 5.37
C GLY A 41 4.44 -9.42 6.46
N THR A 42 5.21 -8.49 7.05
CA THR A 42 6.14 -8.76 8.17
C THR A 42 5.39 -9.28 9.41
N ALA A 43 4.22 -8.70 9.72
CA ALA A 43 3.40 -9.19 10.84
C ALA A 43 2.85 -10.59 10.58
N VAL A 44 2.45 -10.91 9.32
CA VAL A 44 2.07 -12.28 8.93
C VAL A 44 3.25 -13.23 9.11
N ASP A 45 4.41 -12.88 8.58
CA ASP A 45 5.60 -13.72 8.61
C ASP A 45 6.04 -14.00 10.07
N ALA A 46 6.16 -12.98 10.89
CA ALA A 46 6.53 -13.11 12.30
C ALA A 46 5.52 -13.97 13.09
N ALA A 47 4.22 -13.68 12.95
CA ALA A 47 3.17 -14.41 13.67
C ALA A 47 3.09 -15.88 13.28
N THR A 48 3.28 -16.19 11.98
CA THR A 48 3.26 -17.59 11.49
C THR A 48 4.49 -18.39 11.88
N ARG A 49 5.58 -17.73 12.29
CA ARG A 49 6.75 -18.38 12.92
C ARG A 49 6.59 -18.58 14.43
N GLY A 50 5.42 -18.26 15.02
CA GLY A 50 5.12 -18.41 16.43
C GLY A 50 5.67 -17.30 17.31
N LEU A 51 6.15 -16.19 16.75
CA LEU A 51 6.62 -15.03 17.50
C LEU A 51 5.43 -14.22 18.04
N SER A 52 5.49 -13.82 19.32
CA SER A 52 4.50 -12.88 19.87
C SER A 52 4.66 -11.52 19.18
N THR A 53 3.66 -11.17 18.35
CA THR A 53 3.78 -10.09 17.38
C THR A 53 2.78 -8.97 17.62
N GLY A 54 3.26 -7.71 17.62
CA GLY A 54 2.44 -6.50 17.54
C GLY A 54 2.58 -5.81 16.19
N LEU A 55 1.50 -5.21 15.69
CA LEU A 55 1.51 -4.31 14.52
C LEU A 55 0.81 -3.01 14.88
N VAL A 56 1.51 -1.87 14.75
CA VAL A 56 0.95 -0.54 14.96
C VAL A 56 1.02 0.31 13.69
N GLU A 57 -0.08 1.02 13.42
CA GLU A 57 -0.23 1.92 12.27
C GLU A 57 -0.75 3.29 12.74
N ALA A 58 -0.07 4.35 12.33
CA ALA A 58 -0.36 5.70 12.78
C ALA A 58 -1.72 6.23 12.32
N THR A 59 -2.21 5.79 11.16
CA THR A 59 -3.44 6.30 10.56
C THR A 59 -4.41 5.15 10.27
N ASP A 60 -4.41 4.62 9.07
CA ASP A 60 -5.20 3.47 8.67
C ASP A 60 -4.34 2.51 7.87
N TYR A 61 -4.67 1.23 7.88
CA TYR A 61 -4.00 0.24 7.06
C TYR A 61 -4.03 0.63 5.59
N ALA A 62 -2.91 0.45 4.89
CA ALA A 62 -2.71 0.90 3.51
C ALA A 62 -2.80 2.44 3.29
N TRP A 63 -2.66 3.27 4.31
CA TRP A 63 -2.78 4.73 4.20
C TRP A 63 -1.86 5.35 3.15
N GLY A 64 -0.58 4.94 3.10
CA GLY A 64 0.44 5.51 2.23
C GLY A 64 0.44 4.94 0.80
N THR A 65 1.60 4.59 0.30
CA THR A 65 1.86 4.04 -1.04
C THR A 65 1.02 2.80 -1.36
N SER A 66 0.69 2.01 -0.34
CA SER A 66 0.01 0.72 -0.47
C SER A 66 -1.48 0.79 -0.86
N SER A 67 -2.07 1.98 -1.03
CA SER A 67 -3.39 2.17 -1.65
C SER A 67 -3.35 3.04 -2.91
N ARG A 68 -2.16 3.49 -3.30
CA ARG A 68 -1.94 4.46 -4.38
C ARG A 68 -0.95 3.96 -5.43
N SER A 69 -0.81 2.63 -5.55
CA SER A 69 0.01 1.99 -6.57
C SER A 69 -0.71 1.92 -7.92
N SER A 70 -0.01 1.47 -8.96
CA SER A 70 -0.62 1.14 -10.26
C SER A 70 -1.52 -0.10 -10.20
N LYS A 71 -1.71 -0.72 -9.03
CA LYS A 71 -2.53 -1.92 -8.80
C LYS A 71 -2.12 -3.12 -9.64
N LEU A 72 -0.83 -3.20 -9.98
CA LEU A 72 -0.23 -4.28 -10.75
C LEU A 72 0.68 -5.14 -9.87
N VAL A 73 0.57 -6.44 -10.07
CA VAL A 73 1.50 -7.48 -9.62
C VAL A 73 2.21 -7.98 -10.86
N HIS A 74 3.41 -7.48 -11.12
CA HIS A 74 4.09 -7.66 -12.39
C HIS A 74 5.58 -7.96 -12.22
N GLY A 75 6.17 -8.67 -13.21
CA GLY A 75 7.60 -8.97 -13.22
C GLY A 75 8.48 -7.78 -13.60
N GLY A 76 7.88 -6.70 -14.13
CA GLY A 76 8.61 -5.50 -14.52
C GLY A 76 9.38 -5.66 -15.83
N LEU A 77 8.67 -5.81 -16.94
CA LEU A 77 9.26 -5.98 -18.30
C LEU A 77 10.36 -4.95 -18.62
N ARG A 78 10.25 -3.72 -18.11
CA ARG A 78 11.27 -2.67 -18.26
C ARG A 78 12.63 -3.04 -17.68
N TYR A 79 12.68 -3.86 -16.60
CA TYR A 79 13.96 -4.25 -15.97
C TYR A 79 14.75 -5.24 -16.81
N LEU A 80 14.08 -5.95 -17.74
CA LEU A 80 14.80 -6.74 -18.75
C LEU A 80 15.65 -5.86 -19.67
N GLU A 81 15.16 -4.66 -20.01
CA GLU A 81 15.96 -3.68 -20.78
C GLU A 81 17.15 -3.15 -19.97
N MET A 82 17.06 -3.17 -18.64
CA MET A 82 18.13 -2.81 -17.71
C MET A 82 19.03 -4.00 -17.36
N LEU A 83 18.76 -5.20 -17.90
CA LEU A 83 19.48 -6.47 -17.66
C LEU A 83 19.44 -6.95 -16.20
N ASP A 84 18.46 -6.48 -15.41
CA ASP A 84 18.25 -6.89 -14.03
C ASP A 84 17.41 -8.19 -13.96
N PHE A 85 18.03 -9.28 -14.37
CA PHE A 85 17.38 -10.59 -14.42
C PHE A 85 16.99 -11.16 -13.04
N PRO A 86 17.79 -10.99 -11.97
CA PRO A 86 17.42 -11.46 -10.64
C PRO A 86 16.11 -10.85 -10.14
N LEU A 87 15.97 -9.53 -10.25
CA LEU A 87 14.78 -8.79 -9.83
C LEU A 87 13.53 -9.20 -10.63
N VAL A 88 13.68 -9.42 -11.95
CA VAL A 88 12.58 -9.90 -12.80
C VAL A 88 12.17 -11.32 -12.41
N HIS A 89 13.13 -12.22 -12.22
CA HIS A 89 12.87 -13.61 -11.83
C HIS A 89 12.14 -13.70 -10.47
N GLU A 90 12.61 -12.97 -9.47
CA GLU A 90 11.96 -12.88 -8.17
C GLU A 90 10.52 -12.36 -8.29
N ALA A 91 10.32 -11.25 -8.99
CA ALA A 91 9.00 -10.66 -9.16
C ALA A 91 8.02 -11.59 -9.90
N LEU A 92 8.49 -12.33 -10.92
CA LEU A 92 7.68 -13.30 -11.64
C LEU A 92 7.28 -14.49 -10.76
N ARG A 93 8.20 -14.95 -9.91
CA ARG A 93 7.94 -16.03 -8.96
C ARG A 93 6.91 -15.61 -7.92
N GLU A 94 7.06 -14.43 -7.33
CA GLU A 94 6.11 -13.89 -6.34
C GLU A 94 4.75 -13.59 -6.97
N ARG A 95 4.71 -13.06 -8.21
CA ARG A 95 3.46 -12.90 -8.97
C ARG A 95 2.71 -14.23 -9.10
N GLY A 96 3.42 -15.29 -9.48
CA GLY A 96 2.82 -16.61 -9.61
C GLY A 96 2.21 -17.12 -8.30
N ARG A 97 2.95 -17.00 -7.18
CA ARG A 97 2.44 -17.36 -5.85
C ARG A 97 1.19 -16.58 -5.45
N LEU A 98 1.18 -15.28 -5.74
CA LEU A 98 0.03 -14.44 -5.45
C LEU A 98 -1.22 -14.84 -6.25
N VAL A 99 -1.05 -15.20 -7.52
CA VAL A 99 -2.14 -15.62 -8.40
C VAL A 99 -2.69 -17.01 -8.02
N GLU A 100 -1.83 -17.96 -7.60
CA GLU A 100 -2.22 -19.36 -7.41
C GLU A 100 -2.51 -19.72 -5.96
N ASP A 101 -1.64 -19.30 -5.03
CA ASP A 101 -1.61 -19.82 -3.67
C ASP A 101 -2.05 -18.79 -2.63
N ILE A 102 -1.47 -17.58 -2.69
CA ILE A 102 -1.57 -16.62 -1.60
C ILE A 102 -2.89 -15.85 -1.63
N ALA A 103 -3.28 -15.30 -2.81
CA ALA A 103 -4.46 -14.44 -2.92
C ALA A 103 -5.20 -14.59 -4.26
N PRO A 104 -5.59 -15.81 -4.69
CA PRO A 104 -6.20 -16.07 -6.00
C PRO A 104 -7.54 -15.37 -6.21
N HIS A 105 -8.23 -14.97 -5.17
CA HIS A 105 -9.48 -14.19 -5.24
C HIS A 105 -9.22 -12.71 -5.54
N LEU A 106 -8.07 -12.16 -5.12
CA LEU A 106 -7.70 -10.75 -5.29
C LEU A 106 -6.81 -10.52 -6.51
N VAL A 107 -5.86 -11.43 -6.76
CA VAL A 107 -4.84 -11.26 -7.79
C VAL A 107 -5.26 -11.99 -9.06
N ARG A 108 -5.54 -11.21 -10.10
CA ARG A 108 -6.12 -11.74 -11.35
C ARG A 108 -5.22 -11.47 -12.55
N PRO A 109 -5.07 -12.45 -13.47
CA PRO A 109 -4.36 -12.26 -14.72
C PRO A 109 -5.01 -11.16 -15.59
N VAL A 110 -4.18 -10.27 -16.13
CA VAL A 110 -4.59 -9.20 -17.03
C VAL A 110 -3.76 -9.25 -18.32
N PRO A 111 -4.41 -9.33 -19.50
CA PRO A 111 -3.72 -9.21 -20.77
C PRO A 111 -3.32 -7.77 -21.04
N PHE A 112 -2.11 -7.56 -21.53
CA PHE A 112 -1.60 -6.29 -22.02
C PHE A 112 -1.19 -6.39 -23.49
N LEU A 113 -1.48 -5.35 -24.24
CA LEU A 113 -0.94 -5.13 -25.58
C LEU A 113 0.27 -4.20 -25.47
N TYR A 114 1.36 -4.61 -26.08
CA TYR A 114 2.50 -3.77 -26.39
C TYR A 114 2.44 -3.41 -27.88
N PRO A 115 1.89 -2.23 -28.25
CA PRO A 115 1.83 -1.80 -29.65
C PRO A 115 3.25 -1.59 -30.19
N LEU A 116 3.50 -2.11 -31.39
CA LEU A 116 4.78 -1.96 -32.07
C LEU A 116 4.71 -0.76 -33.03
N ALA A 117 5.50 0.26 -32.81
CA ALA A 117 5.54 1.43 -33.68
C ALA A 117 6.06 1.04 -35.08
N LYS A 118 7.05 0.14 -35.14
CA LYS A 118 7.66 -0.32 -36.39
C LYS A 118 7.73 -1.85 -36.43
N ALA A 119 7.67 -2.42 -37.63
CA ALA A 119 7.68 -3.88 -37.80
C ALA A 119 8.97 -4.55 -37.30
N TRP A 120 10.11 -3.87 -37.35
CA TRP A 120 11.41 -4.40 -36.91
C TRP A 120 11.51 -4.55 -35.37
N GLU A 121 10.67 -3.86 -34.60
CA GLU A 121 10.62 -3.99 -33.14
C GLU A 121 10.11 -5.38 -32.71
N ARG A 122 9.37 -6.06 -33.59
CA ARG A 122 8.75 -7.35 -33.29
C ARG A 122 9.73 -8.43 -32.83
N PRO A 123 10.87 -8.68 -33.51
CA PRO A 123 11.83 -9.68 -33.02
C PRO A 123 12.50 -9.24 -31.70
N TYR A 124 12.80 -7.96 -31.52
CA TYR A 124 13.44 -7.46 -30.30
C TYR A 124 12.52 -7.58 -29.07
N VAL A 125 11.34 -7.01 -29.12
CA VAL A 125 10.35 -7.09 -28.03
C VAL A 125 9.89 -8.54 -27.83
N GLY A 126 9.75 -9.31 -28.92
CA GLY A 126 9.39 -10.72 -28.86
C GLY A 126 10.43 -11.58 -28.13
N ALA A 127 11.73 -11.34 -28.36
CA ALA A 127 12.80 -12.03 -27.65
C ALA A 127 12.78 -11.69 -26.14
N GLY A 128 12.57 -10.41 -25.78
CA GLY A 128 12.41 -9.99 -24.39
C GLY A 128 11.23 -10.67 -23.71
N LEU A 129 10.07 -10.75 -24.37
CA LEU A 129 8.90 -11.42 -23.83
C LEU A 129 9.04 -12.95 -23.79
N ALA A 130 9.74 -13.55 -24.74
CA ALA A 130 10.06 -14.99 -24.68
C ALA A 130 10.96 -15.31 -23.47
N LEU A 131 11.93 -14.45 -23.17
CA LEU A 131 12.76 -14.57 -21.97
C LEU A 131 11.91 -14.37 -20.70
N TYR A 132 11.01 -13.37 -20.69
CA TYR A 132 10.09 -13.10 -19.58
C TYR A 132 9.20 -14.31 -19.27
N ASP A 133 8.59 -14.91 -20.30
CA ASP A 133 7.79 -16.12 -20.16
C ASP A 133 8.64 -17.32 -19.72
N GLY A 134 9.86 -17.45 -20.26
CA GLY A 134 10.81 -18.51 -19.89
C GLY A 134 11.24 -18.43 -18.42
N MET A 135 11.45 -17.21 -17.90
CA MET A 135 11.76 -16.97 -16.49
C MET A 135 10.56 -17.23 -15.57
N ALA A 136 9.33 -17.08 -16.08
CA ALA A 136 8.11 -17.44 -15.38
C ALA A 136 7.79 -18.94 -15.43
N ALA A 137 8.35 -19.66 -16.40
CA ALA A 137 8.10 -21.09 -16.60
C ALA A 137 8.73 -21.94 -15.49
N GLY A 138 7.98 -22.88 -14.96
CA GLY A 138 8.54 -23.96 -14.15
C GLY A 138 7.94 -24.21 -12.78
N ARG A 139 7.15 -23.31 -12.19
CA ARG A 139 6.48 -23.60 -10.90
C ARG A 139 5.29 -22.72 -10.53
N THR A 140 5.08 -21.58 -11.17
CA THR A 140 4.14 -20.63 -10.63
C THR A 140 3.46 -19.85 -11.73
N GLY A 141 2.15 -20.03 -11.82
CA GLY A 141 1.25 -19.22 -12.59
C GLY A 141 1.08 -19.70 -14.03
N HIS A 142 -0.03 -20.36 -14.28
CA HIS A 142 -0.47 -20.73 -15.63
C HIS A 142 -0.94 -19.50 -16.41
N LEU A 143 -0.18 -18.38 -16.35
CA LEU A 143 -0.46 -17.25 -17.21
C LEU A 143 -0.18 -17.63 -18.66
N PRO A 144 -1.06 -17.24 -19.59
CA PRO A 144 -0.84 -17.56 -21.00
C PRO A 144 0.44 -16.89 -21.50
N VAL A 145 1.22 -17.60 -22.33
CA VAL A 145 2.42 -17.06 -22.98
C VAL A 145 2.07 -15.93 -23.93
N HIS A 146 3.06 -15.08 -24.21
CA HIS A 146 2.88 -13.97 -25.14
C HIS A 146 2.47 -14.43 -26.56
N ARG A 147 1.78 -13.55 -27.28
CA ARG A 147 1.35 -13.80 -28.67
C ARG A 147 1.61 -12.60 -29.55
N HIS A 148 2.18 -12.86 -30.72
CA HIS A 148 2.35 -11.83 -31.76
C HIS A 148 1.04 -11.62 -32.52
N LEU A 149 0.60 -10.37 -32.61
CA LEU A 149 -0.64 -9.97 -33.28
C LEU A 149 -0.34 -9.07 -34.47
N GLY A 150 -0.94 -9.37 -35.63
CA GLY A 150 -0.97 -8.46 -36.77
C GLY A 150 -2.00 -7.35 -36.57
N ARG A 151 -1.97 -6.31 -37.41
CA ARG A 151 -2.89 -5.15 -37.35
C ARG A 151 -4.36 -5.55 -37.25
N ALA A 152 -4.84 -6.45 -38.10
CA ALA A 152 -6.24 -6.89 -38.08
C ALA A 152 -6.65 -7.57 -36.76
N ALA A 153 -5.72 -8.27 -36.09
CA ALA A 153 -5.98 -8.87 -34.80
C ALA A 153 -6.02 -7.80 -33.69
N VAL A 154 -5.15 -6.80 -33.75
CA VAL A 154 -5.16 -5.67 -32.82
C VAL A 154 -6.45 -4.88 -32.95
N SER A 155 -6.91 -4.55 -34.16
CA SER A 155 -8.17 -3.82 -34.39
C SER A 155 -9.41 -4.57 -33.84
N ARG A 156 -9.38 -5.89 -33.76
CA ARG A 156 -10.47 -6.68 -33.14
C ARG A 156 -10.41 -6.68 -31.62
N ILE A 157 -9.21 -6.66 -31.04
CA ILE A 157 -9.00 -6.73 -29.59
C ILE A 157 -9.13 -5.35 -28.94
N ALA A 158 -8.60 -4.34 -29.61
CA ALA A 158 -8.57 -2.94 -29.17
C ALA A 158 -8.98 -2.00 -30.31
N PRO A 159 -10.27 -2.01 -30.71
CA PRO A 159 -10.77 -1.13 -31.77
C PRO A 159 -10.63 0.37 -31.43
N GLY A 160 -10.49 0.71 -30.16
CA GLY A 160 -10.22 2.08 -29.73
C GLY A 160 -8.81 2.60 -30.00
N LEU A 161 -7.88 1.78 -30.56
CA LEU A 161 -6.56 2.25 -31.02
C LEU A 161 -6.62 2.76 -32.45
N ARG A 162 -5.90 3.84 -32.74
CA ARG A 162 -5.70 4.31 -34.13
C ARG A 162 -4.94 3.25 -34.93
N PRO A 163 -5.45 2.84 -36.12
CA PRO A 163 -4.77 1.83 -36.92
C PRO A 163 -3.36 2.22 -37.38
N GLU A 164 -3.10 3.51 -37.57
CA GLU A 164 -1.80 4.06 -37.97
C GLU A 164 -0.80 4.16 -36.83
N SER A 165 -1.26 4.09 -35.56
CA SER A 165 -0.39 4.20 -34.40
C SER A 165 0.50 2.96 -34.16
N HIS A 166 0.27 1.84 -34.89
CA HIS A 166 1.00 0.60 -34.70
C HIS A 166 1.16 -0.25 -35.97
N ALA A 167 2.24 -1.03 -36.05
CA ALA A 167 2.49 -2.06 -37.06
C ALA A 167 2.00 -3.46 -36.63
N GLY A 168 1.25 -3.55 -35.56
CA GLY A 168 0.79 -4.74 -34.85
C GLY A 168 1.10 -4.60 -33.37
N ALA A 169 0.94 -5.68 -32.60
CA ALA A 169 1.24 -5.69 -31.16
C ALA A 169 1.78 -7.05 -30.72
N ILE A 170 2.35 -7.10 -29.51
CA ILE A 170 2.56 -8.35 -28.78
C ILE A 170 1.64 -8.30 -27.57
N ARG A 171 0.82 -9.35 -27.39
CA ARG A 171 0.00 -9.52 -26.21
C ARG A 171 0.72 -10.40 -25.22
N TYR A 172 0.88 -9.94 -23.98
CA TYR A 172 1.45 -10.68 -22.87
C TYR A 172 0.56 -10.54 -21.64
N TYR A 173 0.91 -11.22 -20.55
CA TYR A 173 0.09 -11.23 -19.33
C TYR A 173 0.91 -10.85 -18.12
N ASP A 174 0.34 -10.01 -17.28
CA ASP A 174 0.72 -9.77 -15.91
C ASP A 174 -0.50 -9.94 -14.99
N ALA A 175 -0.45 -9.50 -13.76
CA ALA A 175 -1.57 -9.62 -12.84
C ALA A 175 -1.93 -8.26 -12.22
N GLN A 176 -3.16 -8.16 -11.78
CA GLN A 176 -3.76 -6.99 -11.16
C GLN A 176 -4.28 -7.34 -9.78
N VAL A 177 -4.22 -6.38 -8.85
CA VAL A 177 -4.74 -6.51 -7.48
C VAL A 177 -5.31 -5.18 -6.98
N ASP A 178 -6.35 -5.22 -6.17
CA ASP A 178 -6.66 -4.09 -5.28
C ASP A 178 -5.61 -4.06 -4.17
N ASP A 179 -4.72 -3.07 -4.24
CA ASP A 179 -3.58 -2.91 -3.35
C ASP A 179 -3.99 -2.71 -1.89
N ALA A 180 -4.99 -1.87 -1.62
CA ALA A 180 -5.49 -1.66 -0.27
C ALA A 180 -6.17 -2.91 0.28
N ARG A 181 -6.94 -3.61 -0.54
CA ARG A 181 -7.62 -4.85 -0.16
C ARG A 181 -6.59 -5.94 0.21
N LEU A 182 -5.52 -6.08 -0.58
CA LEU A 182 -4.42 -7.00 -0.26
C LEU A 182 -3.82 -6.72 1.13
N VAL A 183 -3.58 -5.45 1.46
CA VAL A 183 -3.05 -5.08 2.78
C VAL A 183 -4.03 -5.40 3.89
N ILE A 184 -5.33 -5.12 3.72
CA ILE A 184 -6.36 -5.45 4.71
C ILE A 184 -6.39 -6.96 4.97
N GLU A 185 -6.35 -7.77 3.93
CA GLU A 185 -6.33 -9.23 4.08
C GLU A 185 -5.04 -9.73 4.73
N LEU A 186 -3.89 -9.09 4.48
CA LEU A 186 -2.64 -9.38 5.19
C LEU A 186 -2.76 -9.09 6.70
N VAL A 187 -3.26 -7.92 7.09
CA VAL A 187 -3.43 -7.57 8.51
C VAL A 187 -4.43 -8.50 9.19
N ARG A 188 -5.55 -8.82 8.53
CA ARG A 188 -6.52 -9.78 9.02
C ARG A 188 -5.92 -11.18 9.17
N THR A 189 -5.09 -11.60 8.19
CA THR A 189 -4.37 -12.88 8.27
C THR A 189 -3.37 -12.89 9.42
N ALA A 190 -2.60 -11.81 9.63
CA ALA A 190 -1.72 -11.70 10.81
C ALA A 190 -2.51 -11.84 12.12
N ALA A 191 -3.67 -11.19 12.22
CA ALA A 191 -4.54 -11.29 13.39
C ALA A 191 -5.10 -12.72 13.61
N THR A 192 -5.40 -13.49 12.53
CA THR A 192 -5.79 -14.91 12.66
C THR A 192 -4.67 -15.78 13.23
N HIS A 193 -3.42 -15.39 13.01
CA HIS A 193 -2.24 -16.05 13.58
C HIS A 193 -1.76 -15.45 14.92
N GLY A 194 -2.60 -14.64 15.56
CA GLY A 194 -2.36 -14.14 16.91
C GLY A 194 -1.62 -12.80 17.00
N ALA A 195 -1.35 -12.12 15.87
CA ALA A 195 -0.77 -10.77 15.92
C ALA A 195 -1.76 -9.76 16.53
N HIS A 196 -1.26 -8.87 17.37
CA HIS A 196 -2.01 -7.77 17.97
C HIS A 196 -1.91 -6.53 17.09
N CYS A 197 -2.93 -6.32 16.25
CA CYS A 197 -2.93 -5.25 15.23
C CYS A 197 -3.77 -4.05 15.69
N ALA A 198 -3.18 -2.84 15.71
CA ALA A 198 -3.87 -1.62 16.08
C ALA A 198 -3.56 -0.47 15.12
N SER A 199 -4.59 0.07 14.46
CA SER A 199 -4.53 1.33 13.70
C SER A 199 -4.79 2.53 14.60
N ARG A 200 -4.51 3.76 14.13
CA ARG A 200 -4.56 5.01 14.91
C ARG A 200 -3.61 5.01 16.11
N VAL A 201 -2.51 4.25 16.02
CA VAL A 201 -1.47 4.15 17.05
C VAL A 201 -0.15 4.61 16.44
N GLN A 202 0.26 5.82 16.75
CA GLN A 202 1.46 6.45 16.22
C GLN A 202 2.65 6.18 17.12
N VAL A 203 3.73 5.63 16.58
CA VAL A 203 5.03 5.57 17.28
C VAL A 203 5.62 6.98 17.28
N THR A 204 5.91 7.50 18.47
CA THR A 204 6.48 8.84 18.67
C THR A 204 7.98 8.81 18.90
N ALA A 205 8.51 7.72 19.47
CA ALA A 205 9.95 7.54 19.66
C ALA A 205 10.31 6.06 19.81
N TYR A 206 11.53 5.68 19.40
CA TYR A 206 12.16 4.44 19.85
C TYR A 206 12.70 4.62 21.28
N LEU A 207 12.62 3.59 22.10
CA LEU A 207 13.18 3.58 23.46
C LEU A 207 14.56 2.95 23.44
N GLY A 208 15.58 3.78 23.66
CA GLY A 208 16.98 3.34 23.74
C GLY A 208 17.40 3.03 25.16
N VAL A 209 18.25 2.00 25.35
CA VAL A 209 18.94 1.73 26.62
C VAL A 209 20.35 2.31 26.50
N GLY A 210 20.66 3.38 27.25
CA GLY A 210 21.99 3.95 27.35
C GLY A 210 22.81 3.31 28.46
N THR A 211 24.04 2.93 28.19
CA THR A 211 25.05 2.67 29.22
C THR A 211 26.19 3.67 29.02
N GLY A 212 26.16 4.78 29.74
CA GLY A 212 27.37 5.62 29.81
C GLY A 212 27.15 7.12 29.87
N THR A 213 27.79 7.73 30.78
CA THR A 213 27.94 9.16 31.06
C THR A 213 28.87 9.84 30.03
N GLY A 214 28.58 9.74 28.71
CA GLY A 214 29.39 10.35 27.66
C GLY A 214 28.60 11.39 26.86
N THR A 215 29.14 12.61 26.78
CA THR A 215 28.57 13.73 26.04
C THR A 215 29.03 13.72 24.58
N GLY A 216 28.41 12.90 23.73
CA GLY A 216 28.63 12.89 22.27
C GLY A 216 28.10 11.61 21.60
N PRO A 217 27.77 11.67 20.32
CA PRO A 217 27.22 10.51 19.59
C PRO A 217 28.17 9.30 19.49
N SER A 218 29.44 9.47 19.85
CA SER A 218 30.47 8.42 19.82
C SER A 218 30.98 8.01 21.20
N ALA A 219 30.53 8.60 22.31
CA ALA A 219 31.15 8.44 23.64
C ALA A 219 30.31 7.69 24.68
N GLY A 220 29.12 7.19 24.33
CA GLY A 220 28.32 6.37 25.24
C GLY A 220 27.22 5.71 24.44
N GLY A 221 27.58 4.65 23.70
CA GLY A 221 26.72 4.03 22.70
C GLY A 221 25.31 3.77 23.23
N VAL A 222 24.29 4.11 22.46
CA VAL A 222 22.93 3.57 22.64
C VAL A 222 23.04 2.07 22.39
N PRO A 223 23.00 1.22 23.39
CA PRO A 223 23.33 -0.19 23.20
C PRO A 223 22.20 -0.97 22.54
N GLY A 224 21.08 -0.34 22.21
CA GLY A 224 20.00 -0.94 21.46
C GLY A 224 18.61 -0.40 21.78
N ILE A 225 17.64 -0.85 21.00
CA ILE A 225 16.22 -0.51 21.13
C ILE A 225 15.48 -1.63 21.86
N THR A 226 14.73 -1.28 22.90
CA THR A 226 13.97 -2.22 23.76
C THR A 226 12.46 -2.07 23.62
N GLY A 227 12.01 -1.15 22.79
CA GLY A 227 10.60 -0.87 22.60
C GLY A 227 10.36 0.51 21.98
N VAL A 228 9.15 0.98 22.10
CA VAL A 228 8.70 2.26 21.54
C VAL A 228 7.75 2.98 22.48
N GLU A 229 7.66 4.31 22.37
CA GLU A 229 6.54 5.08 22.84
C GLU A 229 5.51 5.22 21.74
N VAL A 230 4.24 5.02 22.07
CA VAL A 230 3.11 5.16 21.14
C VAL A 230 2.08 6.15 21.68
N LEU A 231 1.43 6.86 20.75
CA LEU A 231 0.29 7.72 21.00
C LEU A 231 -0.96 7.07 20.36
N ASP A 232 -1.95 6.72 21.17
CA ASP A 232 -3.28 6.42 20.67
C ASP A 232 -3.95 7.71 20.19
N ARG A 233 -4.09 7.86 18.90
CA ARG A 233 -4.63 9.07 18.28
C ARG A 233 -6.14 9.26 18.44
N GLU A 234 -6.85 8.24 18.93
CA GLU A 234 -8.28 8.35 19.24
C GLU A 234 -8.53 8.89 20.64
N THR A 235 -7.69 8.52 21.60
CA THR A 235 -7.85 8.89 23.01
C THR A 235 -6.86 9.97 23.48
N GLY A 236 -5.77 10.18 22.72
CA GLY A 236 -4.64 11.02 23.13
C GLY A 236 -3.73 10.38 24.20
N GLN A 237 -3.98 9.14 24.60
CA GLN A 237 -3.17 8.45 25.60
C GLN A 237 -1.85 7.99 25.01
N ARG A 238 -0.79 8.08 25.84
CA ARG A 238 0.53 7.55 25.51
C ARG A 238 0.77 6.24 26.26
N HIS A 239 1.42 5.30 25.58
CA HIS A 239 1.79 4.02 26.15
C HIS A 239 3.22 3.68 25.76
N THR A 240 3.89 2.89 26.62
CA THR A 240 5.16 2.25 26.29
C THR A 240 4.86 0.83 25.83
N VAL A 241 5.46 0.41 24.72
CA VAL A 241 5.39 -0.96 24.21
C VAL A 241 6.79 -1.54 24.20
N HIS A 242 7.03 -2.56 25.00
CA HIS A 242 8.31 -3.26 25.08
C HIS A 242 8.35 -4.42 24.07
N ALA A 243 9.46 -4.54 23.33
CA ALA A 243 9.69 -5.60 22.36
C ALA A 243 11.17 -5.99 22.30
N ARG A 244 11.46 -7.28 22.09
CA ARG A 244 12.82 -7.79 21.87
C ARG A 244 13.40 -7.32 20.54
N ARG A 245 12.53 -7.19 19.54
CA ARG A 245 12.86 -6.69 18.21
C ARG A 245 11.79 -5.70 17.76
N VAL A 246 12.22 -4.59 17.21
CA VAL A 246 11.38 -3.62 16.53
C VAL A 246 11.70 -3.66 15.04
N ILE A 247 10.70 -3.90 14.20
CA ILE A 247 10.85 -3.87 12.73
C ILE A 247 10.09 -2.67 12.19
N THR A 248 10.82 -1.74 11.57
CA THR A 248 10.24 -0.52 11.00
C THR A 248 10.03 -0.70 9.51
N ALA A 249 8.77 -0.57 9.06
CA ALA A 249 8.30 -0.67 7.67
C ALA A 249 7.47 0.55 7.29
N THR A 250 7.99 1.75 7.56
CA THR A 250 7.26 3.04 7.44
C THR A 250 7.33 3.67 6.04
N GLY A 251 7.89 2.97 5.04
CA GLY A 251 7.92 3.41 3.64
C GLY A 251 8.55 4.79 3.48
N VAL A 252 7.81 5.76 2.93
CA VAL A 252 8.32 7.13 2.70
C VAL A 252 8.56 7.94 3.98
N TRP A 253 8.09 7.47 5.15
CA TRP A 253 8.35 8.08 6.48
C TRP A 253 9.57 7.46 7.19
N THR A 254 10.34 6.61 6.53
CA THR A 254 11.54 6.00 7.11
C THR A 254 12.54 7.09 7.54
N GLY A 255 13.09 6.95 8.76
CA GLY A 255 14.03 7.91 9.34
C GLY A 255 13.40 9.07 10.12
N GLN A 256 12.07 9.14 10.23
CA GLN A 256 11.39 10.25 10.93
C GLN A 256 11.15 9.99 12.43
N ILE A 257 11.31 8.76 12.90
CA ILE A 257 11.08 8.41 14.32
C ILE A 257 12.40 8.64 15.08
N PRO A 258 12.41 9.53 16.11
CA PRO A 258 13.59 9.76 16.93
C PRO A 258 13.83 8.62 17.91
N VAL A 259 15.04 8.54 18.46
CA VAL A 259 15.37 7.73 19.63
C VAL A 259 15.25 8.58 20.88
N ARG A 260 14.54 8.12 21.88
CA ARG A 260 14.45 8.74 23.20
C ARG A 260 15.38 8.00 24.17
N GLY A 261 16.35 8.73 24.71
CA GLY A 261 17.26 8.24 25.73
C GLY A 261 16.60 8.08 27.11
N PRO A 262 17.29 7.46 28.07
CA PRO A 262 16.79 7.28 29.45
C PRO A 262 16.58 8.61 30.19
N ASP A 263 17.26 9.68 29.78
CA ASP A 263 17.13 11.03 30.29
C ASP A 263 15.93 11.80 29.72
N GLY A 264 15.17 11.17 28.79
CA GLY A 264 14.04 11.75 28.10
C GLY A 264 14.41 12.62 26.90
N THR A 265 15.70 12.78 26.57
CA THR A 265 16.13 13.53 25.38
C THR A 265 15.86 12.74 24.11
N GLU A 266 15.45 13.44 23.05
CA GLU A 266 15.20 12.86 21.73
C GLU A 266 16.36 13.20 20.78
N HIS A 267 16.83 12.18 20.08
CA HIS A 267 17.90 12.29 19.09
C HIS A 267 17.41 11.73 17.74
N PRO A 268 17.62 12.43 16.62
CA PRO A 268 17.34 11.87 15.32
C PRO A 268 18.23 10.64 15.07
N LEU A 269 17.66 9.57 14.55
CA LEU A 269 18.39 8.38 14.14
C LEU A 269 18.71 8.50 12.65
N THR A 270 19.96 8.81 12.34
CA THR A 270 20.42 8.98 10.95
C THR A 270 21.50 7.97 10.56
N GLU A 271 22.38 7.61 11.51
CA GLU A 271 23.46 6.66 11.27
C GLU A 271 22.92 5.24 11.05
N GLY A 272 23.37 4.58 10.01
CA GLY A 272 22.92 3.23 9.64
C GLY A 272 21.50 3.15 9.05
N MET A 273 20.76 4.27 9.01
CA MET A 273 19.44 4.31 8.39
C MET A 273 19.53 4.35 6.86
N PRO A 274 18.71 3.59 6.13
CA PRO A 274 18.60 3.75 4.69
C PRO A 274 18.00 5.12 4.36
N ARG A 275 18.58 5.79 3.36
CA ARG A 275 18.05 7.06 2.86
C ARG A 275 16.92 6.81 1.89
N VAL A 276 15.75 7.34 2.20
CA VAL A 276 14.55 7.22 1.34
C VAL A 276 14.29 8.55 0.63
N THR A 277 14.23 8.51 -0.70
CA THR A 277 13.84 9.63 -1.57
C THR A 277 12.46 9.32 -2.14
N ALA A 278 11.55 10.28 -2.10
CA ALA A 278 10.21 10.11 -2.63
C ALA A 278 10.13 10.48 -4.11
N ALA A 279 9.47 9.64 -4.93
CA ALA A 279 9.10 9.97 -6.30
C ALA A 279 7.58 9.88 -6.47
N LYS A 280 6.98 10.96 -6.99
CA LYS A 280 5.54 11.08 -7.21
C LYS A 280 5.13 10.32 -8.48
N GLY A 281 4.05 9.55 -8.38
CA GLY A 281 3.39 8.90 -9.50
C GLY A 281 1.90 9.15 -9.50
N ILE A 282 1.39 9.67 -10.62
CA ILE A 282 -0.02 10.04 -10.80
C ILE A 282 -0.73 9.01 -11.66
N HIS A 283 -2.00 8.76 -11.33
CA HIS A 283 -2.89 7.93 -12.14
C HIS A 283 -4.22 8.65 -12.34
N LEU A 284 -4.75 8.52 -13.54
CA LEU A 284 -6.11 8.95 -13.91
C LEU A 284 -7.02 7.73 -13.92
N VAL A 285 -8.28 7.94 -13.54
CA VAL A 285 -9.35 6.94 -13.67
C VAL A 285 -10.37 7.46 -14.66
N VAL A 286 -10.68 6.64 -15.68
CA VAL A 286 -11.55 7.00 -16.81
C VAL A 286 -12.58 5.89 -16.97
N PRO A 287 -13.87 6.17 -17.27
CA PRO A 287 -14.88 5.15 -17.51
C PRO A 287 -14.48 4.17 -18.63
N ARG A 288 -14.89 2.92 -18.49
CA ARG A 288 -14.48 1.84 -19.40
C ARG A 288 -14.96 2.01 -20.84
N ASP A 289 -16.09 2.67 -21.04
CA ASP A 289 -16.72 2.92 -22.32
C ASP A 289 -16.00 3.96 -23.17
N ARG A 290 -15.12 4.79 -22.54
CA ARG A 290 -14.32 5.80 -23.27
C ARG A 290 -13.22 5.21 -24.15
N PHE A 291 -12.83 3.98 -23.89
CA PHE A 291 -11.84 3.27 -24.70
C PHE A 291 -12.20 1.79 -24.81
N THR A 292 -12.53 1.36 -26.03
CA THR A 292 -12.92 -0.04 -26.27
C THR A 292 -11.69 -0.93 -26.49
N SER A 293 -11.42 -1.79 -25.50
CA SER A 293 -10.39 -2.83 -25.57
C SER A 293 -10.70 -3.97 -24.60
N THR A 294 -10.33 -5.20 -24.98
CA THR A 294 -10.34 -6.37 -24.09
C THR A 294 -9.02 -6.60 -23.36
N SER A 295 -8.02 -5.74 -23.63
CA SER A 295 -6.67 -5.83 -23.03
C SER A 295 -6.24 -4.44 -22.58
N GLY A 296 -5.44 -4.38 -21.52
CA GLY A 296 -4.73 -3.18 -21.17
C GLY A 296 -3.68 -2.81 -22.23
N LEU A 297 -3.07 -1.64 -22.07
CA LEU A 297 -1.98 -1.19 -22.94
C LEU A 297 -0.74 -0.92 -22.09
N ILE A 298 0.42 -1.16 -22.67
CA ILE A 298 1.69 -0.63 -22.21
C ILE A 298 2.29 0.21 -23.34
N LEU A 299 2.45 1.49 -23.10
CA LEU A 299 2.92 2.47 -24.08
C LEU A 299 4.32 2.92 -23.67
N ARG A 300 5.25 2.89 -24.61
CA ARG A 300 6.60 3.43 -24.40
C ARG A 300 6.53 4.94 -24.46
N THR A 301 7.08 5.62 -23.47
CA THR A 301 7.28 7.06 -23.43
C THR A 301 8.76 7.40 -23.60
N GLU A 302 9.10 8.66 -23.76
CA GLU A 302 10.52 9.09 -23.84
C GLU A 302 11.31 8.76 -22.57
N ARG A 303 10.66 8.78 -21.42
CA ARG A 303 11.31 8.61 -20.10
C ARG A 303 11.00 7.29 -19.42
N SER A 304 9.85 6.65 -19.74
CA SER A 304 9.35 5.50 -18.99
C SER A 304 8.36 4.68 -19.83
N VAL A 305 7.39 4.08 -19.15
CA VAL A 305 6.24 3.40 -19.74
C VAL A 305 4.96 3.94 -19.10
N LEU A 306 3.91 4.07 -19.90
CA LEU A 306 2.57 4.38 -19.45
C LEU A 306 1.71 3.14 -19.60
N PHE A 307 0.95 2.83 -18.56
CA PHE A 307 -0.03 1.75 -18.58
C PHE A 307 -1.44 2.31 -18.74
N VAL A 308 -2.28 1.61 -19.51
CA VAL A 308 -3.74 1.72 -19.50
C VAL A 308 -4.25 0.38 -18.96
N ILE A 309 -4.70 0.38 -17.73
CA ILE A 309 -4.98 -0.83 -16.95
C ILE A 309 -6.50 -0.98 -16.84
N PRO A 310 -7.10 -2.12 -17.21
CA PRO A 310 -8.52 -2.36 -16.97
C PRO A 310 -8.77 -2.49 -15.45
N TRP A 311 -9.73 -1.73 -14.93
CA TRP A 311 -10.11 -1.72 -13.53
C TRP A 311 -11.63 -1.71 -13.40
N ASP A 312 -12.21 -2.85 -13.24
CA ASP A 312 -13.66 -3.05 -13.19
C ASP A 312 -14.40 -2.26 -14.32
N ARG A 313 -15.16 -1.23 -13.95
CA ARG A 313 -15.89 -0.34 -14.87
C ARG A 313 -15.04 0.82 -15.41
N HIS A 314 -13.74 0.83 -15.14
CA HIS A 314 -12.84 1.93 -15.46
C HIS A 314 -11.56 1.47 -16.15
N TRP A 315 -10.81 2.44 -16.59
CA TRP A 315 -9.40 2.34 -16.95
C TRP A 315 -8.58 3.15 -15.96
N ILE A 316 -7.47 2.62 -15.50
CA ILE A 316 -6.45 3.37 -14.78
C ILE A 316 -5.34 3.69 -15.78
N ILE A 317 -5.04 4.98 -15.96
CA ILE A 317 -4.00 5.47 -16.86
C ILE A 317 -2.87 6.07 -16.02
N GLY A 318 -1.66 5.57 -16.16
CA GLY A 318 -0.51 6.04 -15.37
C GLY A 318 0.76 5.27 -15.72
N THR A 319 1.92 5.78 -15.37
CA THR A 319 2.11 6.73 -14.27
C THR A 319 3.19 7.77 -14.64
N THR A 320 3.16 8.91 -13.98
CA THR A 320 4.31 9.86 -13.96
C THR A 320 5.44 9.34 -13.07
N ASP A 321 6.62 9.93 -13.16
CA ASP A 321 7.78 9.66 -12.29
C ASP A 321 8.54 10.97 -12.08
N THR A 322 8.13 11.74 -11.06
CA THR A 322 8.68 13.07 -10.76
C THR A 322 9.22 13.11 -9.33
N PRO A 323 10.33 13.82 -9.05
CA PRO A 323 10.82 14.03 -7.68
C PRO A 323 9.74 14.67 -6.80
N TRP A 324 9.79 14.40 -5.49
CA TRP A 324 8.84 14.96 -4.53
C TRP A 324 9.55 15.31 -3.21
N ASP A 325 9.61 16.61 -2.90
CA ASP A 325 10.35 17.14 -1.74
C ASP A 325 9.44 17.88 -0.72
N LEU A 326 8.11 17.89 -0.96
CA LEU A 326 7.14 18.62 -0.13
C LEU A 326 6.63 17.84 1.10
N GLY A 327 7.30 16.74 1.45
CA GLY A 327 6.93 15.87 2.55
C GLY A 327 6.01 14.71 2.15
N PRO A 328 5.95 13.64 2.97
CA PRO A 328 5.31 12.38 2.57
C PRO A 328 3.79 12.35 2.74
N ASP A 329 3.19 13.30 3.46
CA ASP A 329 1.83 13.16 3.97
C ASP A 329 0.73 13.37 2.94
N GLN A 330 0.89 14.29 2.00
CA GLN A 330 -0.16 14.72 1.08
C GLN A 330 0.36 14.91 -0.35
N PRO A 331 0.77 13.82 -1.03
CA PRO A 331 1.11 13.93 -2.44
C PRO A 331 -0.13 14.29 -3.25
N ALA A 332 0.02 15.22 -4.19
CA ALA A 332 -1.05 15.77 -4.97
C ALA A 332 -0.75 15.69 -6.48
N ALA A 333 -1.81 15.57 -7.29
CA ALA A 333 -1.72 15.70 -8.73
C ALA A 333 -1.89 17.17 -9.13
N THR A 334 -1.18 17.59 -10.17
CA THR A 334 -1.32 18.92 -10.77
C THR A 334 -2.02 18.85 -12.12
N SER A 335 -2.43 20.00 -12.63
CA SER A 335 -2.98 20.12 -13.97
C SER A 335 -1.98 19.61 -15.04
N GLN A 336 -0.69 19.88 -14.86
CA GLN A 336 0.36 19.43 -15.78
C GLN A 336 0.53 17.92 -15.79
N ASP A 337 0.44 17.24 -14.61
CA ASP A 337 0.47 15.78 -14.54
C ASP A 337 -0.68 15.16 -15.34
N ILE A 338 -1.89 15.72 -15.19
CA ILE A 338 -3.10 15.22 -15.87
C ILE A 338 -2.96 15.38 -17.39
N ASP A 339 -2.57 16.57 -17.85
CA ASP A 339 -2.38 16.84 -19.28
C ASP A 339 -1.32 15.93 -19.89
N TYR A 340 -0.18 15.74 -19.23
CA TYR A 340 0.86 14.82 -19.69
C TYR A 340 0.35 13.39 -19.89
N LEU A 341 -0.45 12.87 -18.94
CA LEU A 341 -1.00 11.52 -19.04
C LEU A 341 -2.05 11.40 -20.16
N LEU A 342 -2.92 12.41 -20.30
CA LEU A 342 -3.91 12.47 -21.37
C LEU A 342 -3.25 12.57 -22.75
N ASP A 343 -2.28 13.45 -22.93
CA ASP A 343 -1.55 13.63 -24.20
C ASP A 343 -0.83 12.33 -24.60
N THR A 344 -0.18 11.68 -23.63
CA THR A 344 0.51 10.42 -23.87
C THR A 344 -0.44 9.31 -24.28
N ALA A 345 -1.59 9.18 -23.63
CA ALA A 345 -2.61 8.19 -23.99
C ALA A 345 -3.23 8.52 -25.37
N ASN A 346 -3.57 9.79 -25.59
CA ASN A 346 -4.19 10.28 -26.82
C ASN A 346 -3.28 10.13 -28.05
N ALA A 347 -1.98 9.98 -27.86
CA ALA A 347 -1.06 9.69 -28.98
C ALA A 347 -1.42 8.40 -29.72
N VAL A 348 -2.12 7.45 -29.10
CA VAL A 348 -2.49 6.15 -29.71
C VAL A 348 -4.00 5.90 -29.78
N LEU A 349 -4.83 6.65 -29.06
CA LEU A 349 -6.28 6.45 -29.02
C LEU A 349 -6.98 7.00 -30.28
N ALA A 350 -7.98 6.28 -30.79
CA ALA A 350 -8.79 6.71 -31.93
C ALA A 350 -9.67 7.91 -31.57
N GLU A 351 -10.29 7.87 -30.41
CA GLU A 351 -11.04 8.97 -29.82
C GLU A 351 -10.24 9.54 -28.66
N PRO A 352 -9.86 10.82 -28.71
CA PRO A 352 -9.08 11.43 -27.65
C PRO A 352 -9.89 11.57 -26.35
N LEU A 353 -9.24 11.30 -25.22
CA LEU A 353 -9.74 11.59 -23.88
C LEU A 353 -9.52 13.06 -23.56
N SER A 354 -10.45 13.64 -22.80
CA SER A 354 -10.38 14.98 -22.24
C SER A 354 -10.39 14.96 -20.70
N ARG A 355 -10.17 16.09 -20.06
CA ARG A 355 -10.30 16.21 -18.61
C ARG A 355 -11.73 15.89 -18.12
N ALA A 356 -12.75 16.12 -18.94
CA ALA A 356 -14.15 15.79 -18.62
C ALA A 356 -14.42 14.27 -18.57
N ASP A 357 -13.52 13.46 -19.11
CA ASP A 357 -13.61 11.99 -19.06
C ASP A 357 -12.95 11.40 -17.81
N VAL A 358 -12.24 12.23 -17.02
CA VAL A 358 -11.51 11.80 -15.83
C VAL A 358 -12.43 11.85 -14.61
N VAL A 359 -12.83 10.69 -14.09
CA VAL A 359 -13.70 10.56 -12.91
C VAL A 359 -12.92 10.52 -11.60
N GLY A 360 -11.62 10.22 -11.65
CA GLY A 360 -10.78 10.18 -10.46
C GLY A 360 -9.31 10.39 -10.78
N VAL A 361 -8.59 10.97 -9.83
CA VAL A 361 -7.14 11.17 -9.89
C VAL A 361 -6.53 10.79 -8.55
N PHE A 362 -5.41 10.07 -8.56
CA PHE A 362 -4.67 9.81 -7.34
C PHE A 362 -3.16 9.92 -7.52
N ALA A 363 -2.52 10.42 -6.47
CA ALA A 363 -1.07 10.57 -6.36
C ALA A 363 -0.51 9.59 -5.32
N GLY A 364 0.55 8.86 -5.66
CA GLY A 364 1.29 8.00 -4.75
C GLY A 364 2.77 8.34 -4.74
N LEU A 365 3.44 8.09 -3.63
CA LEU A 365 4.89 8.26 -3.50
C LEU A 365 5.57 6.89 -3.52
N ARG A 366 6.62 6.76 -4.34
CA ARG A 366 7.51 5.59 -4.35
C ARG A 366 8.64 5.85 -3.37
N PRO A 367 8.87 4.97 -2.39
CA PRO A 367 10.06 5.01 -1.54
C PRO A 367 11.26 4.46 -2.33
N LEU A 368 12.04 5.33 -2.93
CA LEU A 368 13.30 4.97 -3.58
C LEU A 368 14.40 4.97 -2.53
N VAL A 369 15.26 3.95 -2.52
CA VAL A 369 16.25 3.77 -1.44
C VAL A 369 17.65 3.82 -2.00
N THR A 370 18.51 4.59 -1.32
CA THR A 370 19.96 4.54 -1.47
C THR A 370 20.53 3.84 -0.23
N PRO A 371 21.35 2.78 -0.37
CA PRO A 371 21.97 2.11 0.76
C PRO A 371 22.80 3.07 1.62
N ALA A 372 22.85 2.80 2.94
CA ALA A 372 23.70 3.56 3.84
C ALA A 372 25.18 3.38 3.45
N GLY A 373 25.88 4.45 3.14
CA GLY A 373 27.31 4.43 2.78
C GLY A 373 27.63 4.78 1.32
N GLU A 374 26.67 4.77 0.42
CA GLU A 374 26.81 5.32 -0.93
C GLU A 374 26.39 6.80 -0.94
N ALA A 375 27.20 7.64 -0.27
CA ALA A 375 27.01 9.09 -0.33
C ALA A 375 27.55 9.59 -1.67
N GLU A 376 26.72 10.26 -2.47
CA GLU A 376 27.24 11.16 -3.49
C GLU A 376 28.11 12.24 -2.81
N PRO A 377 29.22 12.67 -3.42
CA PRO A 377 30.10 13.68 -2.83
C PRO A 377 29.30 14.96 -2.55
N ILE A 378 29.29 15.37 -1.28
CA ILE A 378 28.72 16.63 -0.83
C ILE A 378 29.50 17.75 -1.56
N GLY A 379 28.91 18.37 -2.57
CA GLY A 379 29.58 19.54 -3.15
C GLY A 379 29.15 20.05 -4.51
N GLU A 380 28.32 19.33 -5.27
CA GLU A 380 27.80 19.92 -6.51
C GLU A 380 26.27 19.88 -6.48
N PRO A 381 25.56 21.01 -6.68
CA PRO A 381 24.13 20.97 -6.92
C PRO A 381 23.89 20.16 -8.21
N PRO A 382 22.88 19.27 -8.26
CA PRO A 382 22.58 18.54 -9.49
C PRO A 382 22.31 19.57 -10.60
N ALA A 383 23.03 19.41 -11.71
CA ALA A 383 22.82 20.23 -12.90
C ALA A 383 21.35 20.19 -13.30
N GLU A 384 20.80 21.31 -13.74
CA GLU A 384 19.40 21.56 -14.10
C GLU A 384 18.84 20.71 -15.27
N GLU A 385 19.43 19.55 -15.59
CA GLU A 385 18.92 18.55 -16.53
C GLU A 385 18.37 17.30 -15.83
N SER A 386 17.55 17.44 -14.81
CA SER A 386 17.28 16.42 -13.80
C SER A 386 16.04 15.55 -14.01
N GLY A 387 15.52 15.39 -15.21
CA GLY A 387 14.47 14.39 -15.50
C GLY A 387 14.94 12.91 -15.44
N THR A 388 16.22 12.66 -15.23
CA THR A 388 16.86 11.32 -15.30
C THR A 388 17.30 10.74 -13.96
N ALA A 389 17.34 11.52 -12.88
CA ALA A 389 17.94 11.08 -11.62
C ALA A 389 17.13 9.96 -10.90
N THR A 390 15.79 10.10 -10.79
CA THR A 390 14.94 9.12 -10.08
C THR A 390 14.77 7.79 -10.80
N THR A 391 14.88 7.77 -12.12
CA THR A 391 14.74 6.55 -12.94
C THR A 391 15.92 5.59 -12.84
N LYS A 392 17.07 6.05 -12.34
CA LYS A 392 18.31 5.25 -12.19
C LYS A 392 18.49 4.67 -10.78
N ILE A 393 17.73 5.14 -9.78
CA ILE A 393 17.84 4.63 -8.41
C ILE A 393 17.30 3.20 -8.37
N SER A 394 18.02 2.30 -7.67
CA SER A 394 17.62 0.89 -7.50
C SER A 394 16.23 0.79 -6.89
N ARG A 395 15.45 -0.17 -7.37
CA ARG A 395 14.14 -0.55 -6.83
C ARG A 395 14.19 -1.86 -6.05
N GLU A 396 15.37 -2.30 -5.68
CA GLU A 396 15.56 -3.35 -4.70
C GLU A 396 15.17 -2.83 -3.31
N HIS A 397 14.84 -3.73 -2.42
CA HIS A 397 14.61 -3.38 -1.03
C HIS A 397 15.94 -3.45 -0.27
N VAL A 398 15.98 -2.72 0.83
CA VAL A 398 17.09 -2.71 1.78
C VAL A 398 16.57 -3.11 3.14
N VAL A 399 17.25 -4.04 3.78
CA VAL A 399 17.07 -4.36 5.20
C VAL A 399 18.33 -3.94 5.94
N ALA A 400 18.19 -3.04 6.90
CA ALA A 400 19.29 -2.51 7.71
C ALA A 400 19.04 -2.74 9.20
N THR A 401 20.13 -2.82 9.97
CA THR A 401 20.09 -2.91 11.43
C THR A 401 20.88 -1.75 12.02
N PRO A 402 20.30 -0.53 12.10
CA PRO A 402 21.01 0.66 12.57
C PRO A 402 21.48 0.53 14.03
N LEU A 403 20.68 -0.15 14.85
CA LEU A 403 20.98 -0.40 16.27
C LEU A 403 20.57 -1.83 16.64
N PRO A 404 21.22 -2.47 17.61
CA PRO A 404 20.75 -3.73 18.16
C PRO A 404 19.28 -3.64 18.58
N GLY A 405 18.48 -4.63 18.19
CA GLY A 405 17.03 -4.65 18.47
C GLY A 405 16.18 -3.86 17.46
N LEU A 406 16.77 -3.10 16.54
CA LEU A 406 16.03 -2.36 15.49
C LEU A 406 16.41 -2.86 14.10
N THR A 407 15.42 -3.31 13.35
CA THR A 407 15.51 -3.65 11.93
C THR A 407 14.66 -2.66 11.12
N VAL A 408 15.19 -2.16 10.01
CA VAL A 408 14.50 -1.23 9.11
C VAL A 408 14.42 -1.86 7.73
N VAL A 409 13.22 -1.93 7.17
CA VAL A 409 12.99 -2.37 5.79
C VAL A 409 12.39 -1.24 4.97
N ALA A 410 13.03 -0.93 3.85
CA ALA A 410 12.63 0.19 2.99
C ALA A 410 12.82 -0.14 1.50
N GLY A 411 12.15 0.59 0.61
CA GLY A 411 12.21 0.38 -0.84
C GLY A 411 11.32 -0.75 -1.33
N GLY A 412 11.74 -1.40 -2.41
CA GLY A 412 11.08 -2.57 -2.98
C GLY A 412 9.78 -2.28 -3.73
N LYS A 413 8.97 -3.32 -3.94
CA LYS A 413 7.75 -3.28 -4.76
C LYS A 413 6.59 -4.05 -4.11
N LEU A 414 5.36 -3.69 -4.49
CA LEU A 414 4.16 -4.42 -4.09
C LEU A 414 4.27 -5.93 -4.42
N THR A 415 4.78 -6.28 -5.60
CA THR A 415 4.91 -7.67 -6.05
C THR A 415 5.79 -8.53 -5.13
N THR A 416 6.87 -7.96 -4.60
CA THR A 416 7.88 -8.68 -3.79
C THR A 416 7.74 -8.41 -2.29
N TYR A 417 6.60 -7.88 -1.82
CA TYR A 417 6.38 -7.56 -0.40
C TYR A 417 6.67 -8.74 0.52
N ARG A 418 6.37 -9.96 0.07
CA ARG A 418 6.54 -11.17 0.88
C ARG A 418 8.00 -11.51 1.13
N THR A 419 8.86 -11.41 0.10
CA THR A 419 10.31 -11.60 0.28
C THR A 419 10.89 -10.51 1.17
N MET A 420 10.50 -9.25 0.97
CA MET A 420 10.88 -8.15 1.87
C MET A 420 10.50 -8.42 3.33
N ALA A 421 9.30 -8.94 3.56
CA ALA A 421 8.81 -9.29 4.88
C ALA A 421 9.62 -10.43 5.52
N ALA A 422 9.87 -11.50 4.74
CA ALA A 422 10.68 -12.63 5.20
C ALA A 422 12.11 -12.19 5.55
N ASP A 423 12.77 -11.41 4.68
CA ASP A 423 14.13 -10.91 4.88
C ASP A 423 14.22 -9.99 6.12
N ALA A 424 13.17 -9.17 6.36
CA ALA A 424 13.09 -8.32 7.56
C ALA A 424 12.99 -9.15 8.84
N VAL A 425 12.17 -10.21 8.86
CA VAL A 425 12.05 -11.11 10.02
C VAL A 425 13.31 -11.96 10.18
N ASP A 426 13.86 -12.52 9.10
CA ASP A 426 15.12 -13.29 9.13
C ASP A 426 16.25 -12.44 9.72
N THR A 427 16.39 -11.20 9.27
CA THR A 427 17.38 -10.26 9.81
C THR A 427 17.14 -9.97 11.29
N ALA A 428 15.89 -9.70 11.68
CA ALA A 428 15.55 -9.42 13.08
C ALA A 428 15.79 -10.61 14.00
N VAL A 429 15.60 -11.84 13.51
CA VAL A 429 15.88 -13.09 14.24
C VAL A 429 17.38 -13.33 14.36
N ALA A 430 18.15 -13.13 13.28
CA ALA A 430 19.59 -13.41 13.23
C ALA A 430 20.42 -12.35 13.97
N THR A 431 19.94 -11.11 14.10
CA THR A 431 20.70 -10.03 14.75
C THR A 431 20.53 -10.03 16.27
N PRO A 432 21.56 -9.61 17.03
CA PRO A 432 21.43 -9.45 18.47
C PRO A 432 20.32 -8.47 18.86
N GLY A 433 19.58 -8.77 19.90
CA GLY A 433 18.70 -7.81 20.54
C GLY A 433 19.46 -6.77 21.34
N ALA A 434 18.74 -5.75 21.82
CA ALA A 434 19.28 -4.83 22.79
C ALA A 434 19.71 -5.58 24.06
N PRO A 435 20.77 -5.12 24.75
CA PRO A 435 21.18 -5.70 26.02
C PRO A 435 20.01 -5.75 27.01
N GLY A 436 19.84 -6.89 27.67
CA GLY A 436 18.78 -7.10 28.66
C GLY A 436 17.41 -7.55 28.12
N THR A 437 17.20 -7.59 26.79
CA THR A 437 15.90 -8.01 26.24
C THR A 437 15.70 -9.53 26.20
N GLY A 438 16.74 -10.32 26.41
CA GLY A 438 16.68 -11.78 26.34
C GLY A 438 16.51 -12.36 24.92
N PRO A 439 16.52 -13.69 24.79
CA PRO A 439 16.28 -14.36 23.51
C PRO A 439 14.81 -14.23 23.09
N LEU A 440 14.55 -14.41 21.80
CA LEU A 440 13.18 -14.55 21.29
C LEU A 440 12.54 -15.83 21.86
N THR A 441 11.27 -15.73 22.21
CA THR A 441 10.54 -16.79 22.91
C THR A 441 9.50 -17.49 22.05
N GLY A 442 9.62 -17.37 20.73
CA GLY A 442 8.68 -17.96 19.77
C GLY A 442 8.25 -19.36 20.20
N GLN A 443 6.95 -19.60 20.29
CA GLN A 443 6.43 -20.93 20.64
C GLN A 443 6.89 -21.91 19.56
N ASP A 444 7.49 -23.01 20.00
CA ASP A 444 7.78 -24.13 19.11
C ASP A 444 6.45 -24.75 18.62
N VAL A 445 5.90 -24.17 17.54
CA VAL A 445 4.67 -24.66 16.89
C VAL A 445 4.86 -26.05 16.25
N THR A 446 6.10 -26.51 16.16
CA THR A 446 6.43 -27.83 15.55
C THR A 446 6.74 -28.90 16.59
N GLY A 447 6.92 -28.54 17.86
CA GLY A 447 7.26 -29.47 18.94
C GLY A 447 8.65 -30.10 18.80
N SER A 448 9.52 -29.52 17.95
CA SER A 448 10.85 -30.08 17.62
C SER A 448 11.97 -29.59 18.53
N GLY A 449 11.72 -28.59 19.38
CA GLY A 449 12.74 -27.99 20.26
C GLY A 449 13.85 -27.24 19.51
N GLN A 450 13.66 -26.98 18.22
CA GLN A 450 14.61 -26.30 17.35
C GLN A 450 14.13 -24.90 17.07
N GLY A 451 14.87 -23.88 17.49
CA GLY A 451 14.86 -22.47 17.06
C GLY A 451 13.59 -21.90 16.38
N ILE A 452 13.63 -20.64 16.01
CA ILE A 452 12.51 -19.99 15.30
C ILE A 452 12.44 -20.56 13.87
N PRO A 453 11.27 -21.04 13.39
CA PRO A 453 11.12 -21.61 12.05
C PRO A 453 11.44 -20.60 10.94
N GLU A 454 11.82 -21.12 9.77
CA GLU A 454 11.91 -20.34 8.54
C GLU A 454 10.53 -19.86 8.09
N SER A 455 10.49 -18.85 7.19
CA SER A 455 9.25 -18.33 6.62
C SER A 455 8.43 -19.40 5.91
N CYS A 456 7.16 -19.54 6.28
CA CYS A 456 6.20 -20.41 5.62
C CYS A 456 5.27 -19.63 4.66
N THR A 457 5.42 -18.31 4.52
CA THR A 457 4.50 -17.42 3.80
C THR A 457 4.46 -17.66 2.29
N ALA A 458 5.43 -18.39 1.73
CA ALA A 458 5.48 -18.70 0.31
C ALA A 458 4.29 -19.53 -0.22
N GLY A 459 3.64 -20.30 0.64
CA GLY A 459 2.46 -21.10 0.33
C GLY A 459 1.30 -20.84 1.28
N LEU A 460 1.35 -19.75 2.05
CA LEU A 460 0.31 -19.40 3.01
C LEU A 460 -0.84 -18.68 2.32
N PRO A 461 -2.04 -19.27 2.23
CA PRO A 461 -3.20 -18.56 1.70
C PRO A 461 -3.65 -17.46 2.68
N LEU A 462 -3.91 -16.26 2.15
CA LEU A 462 -4.52 -15.18 2.93
C LEU A 462 -5.97 -15.48 3.27
N LEU A 463 -6.48 -14.77 4.25
CA LEU A 463 -7.90 -14.82 4.58
C LEU A 463 -8.72 -14.52 3.30
N GLY A 464 -9.75 -15.32 3.03
CA GLY A 464 -10.50 -15.24 1.77
C GLY A 464 -9.94 -16.10 0.62
N ALA A 465 -8.67 -16.52 0.66
CA ALA A 465 -8.09 -17.39 -0.35
C ALA A 465 -8.42 -18.88 -0.11
N GLN A 466 -8.36 -19.31 1.16
CA GLN A 466 -8.73 -20.68 1.51
C GLN A 466 -10.21 -20.94 1.22
N GLY A 467 -10.51 -21.95 0.43
CA GLY A 467 -11.87 -22.24 0.02
C GLY A 467 -12.43 -21.33 -1.09
N TRP A 468 -11.60 -20.50 -1.72
CA TRP A 468 -11.99 -19.60 -2.81
C TRP A 468 -12.68 -20.32 -3.96
N VAL A 469 -12.03 -21.33 -4.55
CA VAL A 469 -12.55 -22.03 -5.74
C VAL A 469 -13.92 -22.68 -5.48
N PRO A 470 -14.13 -23.45 -4.40
CA PRO A 470 -15.45 -23.98 -4.06
C PRO A 470 -16.51 -22.88 -3.87
N THR A 471 -16.17 -21.75 -3.23
CA THR A 471 -17.09 -20.64 -2.99
C THR A 471 -17.45 -19.95 -4.30
N TRP A 472 -16.48 -19.68 -5.16
CA TRP A 472 -16.70 -19.13 -6.49
C TRP A 472 -17.62 -20.01 -7.36
N ASN A 473 -17.43 -21.33 -7.32
CA ASN A 473 -18.24 -22.27 -8.09
C ASN A 473 -19.72 -22.28 -7.62
N ARG A 474 -19.98 -21.85 -6.40
CA ARG A 474 -21.34 -21.72 -5.84
C ARG A 474 -21.96 -20.33 -6.04
N ARG A 475 -21.34 -19.40 -6.76
CA ARG A 475 -21.81 -18.00 -6.90
C ARG A 475 -23.24 -17.85 -7.39
N THR A 476 -23.68 -18.71 -8.33
CA THR A 476 -25.07 -18.69 -8.82
C THR A 476 -26.06 -19.11 -7.72
N LEU A 477 -25.69 -20.11 -6.92
CA LEU A 477 -26.50 -20.55 -5.78
C LEU A 477 -26.54 -19.44 -4.71
N LEU A 478 -25.40 -18.82 -4.38
CA LEU A 478 -25.34 -17.70 -3.45
C LEU A 478 -26.23 -16.53 -3.90
N ALA A 479 -26.25 -16.21 -5.19
CA ALA A 479 -27.13 -15.17 -5.73
C ALA A 479 -28.62 -15.58 -5.59
N THR A 480 -28.97 -16.82 -5.90
CA THR A 480 -30.34 -17.32 -5.77
C THR A 480 -30.80 -17.32 -4.32
N ASP A 481 -29.98 -17.84 -3.40
CA ASP A 481 -30.35 -18.00 -1.99
C ASP A 481 -30.43 -16.63 -1.26
N SER A 482 -29.60 -15.67 -1.66
CA SER A 482 -29.59 -14.32 -1.06
C SER A 482 -30.58 -13.34 -1.69
N GLY A 483 -31.06 -13.61 -2.91
CA GLY A 483 -31.86 -12.67 -3.70
C GLY A 483 -31.06 -11.49 -4.27
N LEU A 484 -29.73 -11.46 -4.09
CA LEU A 484 -28.86 -10.42 -4.62
C LEU A 484 -28.62 -10.64 -6.12
N HIS A 485 -28.41 -9.51 -6.84
CA HIS A 485 -28.07 -9.60 -8.26
C HIS A 485 -26.74 -10.35 -8.45
N PRO A 486 -26.62 -11.28 -9.44
CA PRO A 486 -25.44 -12.09 -9.65
C PRO A 486 -24.14 -11.28 -9.77
N ALA A 487 -24.17 -10.13 -10.45
CA ALA A 487 -22.99 -9.25 -10.59
C ALA A 487 -22.51 -8.67 -9.24
N VAL A 488 -23.44 -8.41 -8.30
CA VAL A 488 -23.08 -7.97 -6.94
C VAL A 488 -22.40 -9.09 -6.19
N VAL A 489 -22.95 -10.32 -6.26
CA VAL A 489 -22.34 -11.50 -5.61
C VAL A 489 -20.95 -11.77 -6.19
N GLU A 490 -20.75 -11.67 -7.50
CA GLU A 490 -19.43 -11.83 -8.12
C GLU A 490 -18.45 -10.73 -7.66
N SER A 491 -18.91 -9.49 -7.54
CA SER A 491 -18.10 -8.38 -7.00
C SER A 491 -17.68 -8.66 -5.55
N LEU A 492 -18.61 -9.05 -4.69
CA LEU A 492 -18.31 -9.42 -3.30
C LEU A 492 -17.32 -10.58 -3.21
N LEU A 493 -17.50 -11.61 -4.03
CA LEU A 493 -16.59 -12.75 -4.09
C LEU A 493 -15.18 -12.34 -4.51
N HIS A 494 -15.06 -11.45 -5.47
CA HIS A 494 -13.75 -10.93 -5.89
C HIS A 494 -13.06 -10.04 -4.85
N ARG A 495 -13.81 -9.45 -3.93
CA ARG A 495 -13.29 -8.55 -2.89
C ARG A 495 -12.98 -9.29 -1.58
N TYR A 496 -13.83 -10.24 -1.21
CA TYR A 496 -13.78 -10.91 0.09
C TYR A 496 -13.45 -12.41 0.00
N GLY A 497 -13.35 -12.96 -1.23
CA GLY A 497 -13.06 -14.37 -1.44
C GLY A 497 -14.08 -15.29 -0.77
N SER A 498 -13.58 -16.29 -0.04
CA SER A 498 -14.42 -17.20 0.74
C SER A 498 -15.09 -16.53 1.95
N GLY A 499 -14.71 -15.30 2.31
CA GLY A 499 -15.37 -14.46 3.32
C GLY A 499 -16.62 -13.73 2.79
N ALA A 500 -16.85 -13.67 1.47
CA ALA A 500 -18.03 -13.01 0.90
C ALA A 500 -19.38 -13.47 1.49
N PRO A 501 -19.58 -14.75 1.83
CA PRO A 501 -20.81 -15.19 2.52
C PRO A 501 -21.10 -14.45 3.84
N GLU A 502 -20.07 -13.92 4.55
CA GLU A 502 -20.28 -13.12 5.77
C GLU A 502 -20.96 -11.79 5.44
N VAL A 503 -20.53 -11.12 4.37
CA VAL A 503 -21.14 -9.86 3.89
C VAL A 503 -22.55 -10.13 3.34
N ILE A 504 -22.73 -11.20 2.58
CA ILE A 504 -24.03 -11.63 2.06
C ILE A 504 -25.00 -11.93 3.22
N ALA A 505 -24.54 -12.59 4.28
CA ALA A 505 -25.36 -12.87 5.46
C ALA A 505 -25.86 -11.60 6.16
N LEU A 506 -25.06 -10.53 6.22
CA LEU A 506 -25.50 -9.23 6.72
C LEU A 506 -26.63 -8.67 5.86
N ALA A 507 -26.48 -8.72 4.54
CA ALA A 507 -27.50 -8.23 3.61
C ALA A 507 -28.79 -9.06 3.66
N VAL A 508 -28.72 -10.38 3.87
CA VAL A 508 -29.89 -11.25 4.01
C VAL A 508 -30.60 -11.04 5.35
N ALA A 509 -29.86 -10.79 6.42
CA ALA A 509 -30.41 -10.58 7.75
C ALA A 509 -31.19 -9.26 7.89
N ASP A 510 -30.82 -8.24 7.12
CA ASP A 510 -31.44 -6.92 7.15
C ASP A 510 -31.57 -6.36 5.72
N PRO A 511 -32.81 -6.20 5.22
CA PRO A 511 -33.05 -5.67 3.87
C PRO A 511 -32.46 -4.25 3.63
N GLU A 512 -32.31 -3.42 4.67
CA GLU A 512 -31.68 -2.11 4.54
C GLU A 512 -30.17 -2.26 4.21
N LEU A 513 -29.53 -3.32 4.70
CA LEU A 513 -28.14 -3.62 4.41
C LEU A 513 -27.95 -4.22 3.00
N ALA A 514 -29.01 -4.79 2.40
CA ALA A 514 -28.98 -5.27 1.02
C ALA A 514 -29.11 -4.15 -0.02
N ALA A 515 -29.49 -2.94 0.40
CA ALA A 515 -29.57 -1.79 -0.50
C ALA A 515 -28.17 -1.38 -1.00
N GLU A 516 -28.15 -0.77 -2.19
CA GLU A 516 -26.91 -0.12 -2.69
C GLU A 516 -26.63 1.17 -1.90
N LEU A 517 -25.36 1.45 -1.69
CA LEU A 517 -24.94 2.72 -1.11
C LEU A 517 -25.32 3.87 -2.04
N PRO A 518 -25.94 4.95 -1.51
CA PRO A 518 -26.29 6.11 -2.31
C PRO A 518 -25.10 6.69 -3.09
N GLY A 519 -25.25 6.79 -4.41
CA GLY A 519 -24.20 7.28 -5.31
C GLY A 519 -23.09 6.28 -5.65
N LEU A 520 -23.18 5.02 -5.16
CA LEU A 520 -22.15 4.00 -5.38
C LEU A 520 -22.79 2.68 -5.90
N PRO A 521 -23.19 2.63 -7.18
CA PRO A 521 -23.81 1.46 -7.75
C PRO A 521 -22.90 0.23 -7.69
N GLY A 522 -23.46 -0.90 -7.26
CA GLY A 522 -22.75 -2.17 -7.09
C GLY A 522 -22.07 -2.35 -5.74
N HIS A 523 -22.17 -1.38 -4.83
CA HIS A 523 -21.72 -1.49 -3.44
C HIS A 523 -22.90 -1.55 -2.48
N LEU A 524 -22.91 -2.53 -1.59
CA LEU A 524 -23.96 -2.71 -0.60
C LEU A 524 -23.70 -1.92 0.68
N VAL A 525 -24.76 -1.48 1.34
CA VAL A 525 -24.72 -0.92 2.71
C VAL A 525 -24.04 -1.91 3.68
N ALA A 526 -24.24 -3.22 3.51
CA ALA A 526 -23.58 -4.27 4.30
C ALA A 526 -22.05 -4.19 4.28
N GLU A 527 -21.44 -3.69 3.19
CA GLU A 527 -19.99 -3.54 3.10
C GLU A 527 -19.46 -2.48 4.08
N VAL A 528 -20.25 -1.45 4.42
CA VAL A 528 -19.88 -0.45 5.43
C VAL A 528 -19.81 -1.08 6.82
N VAL A 529 -20.83 -1.90 7.16
CA VAL A 529 -20.87 -2.63 8.43
C VAL A 529 -19.66 -3.56 8.53
N HIS A 530 -19.39 -4.33 7.47
CA HIS A 530 -18.23 -5.23 7.41
C HIS A 530 -16.90 -4.48 7.52
N ALA A 531 -16.76 -3.35 6.83
CA ALA A 531 -15.56 -2.51 6.88
C ALA A 531 -15.21 -2.06 8.31
N VAL A 532 -16.22 -1.70 9.11
CA VAL A 532 -16.04 -1.26 10.51
C VAL A 532 -15.80 -2.45 11.44
N THR A 533 -16.60 -3.52 11.31
CA THR A 533 -16.60 -4.63 12.27
C THR A 533 -15.50 -5.66 12.02
N HIS A 534 -15.05 -5.82 10.75
CA HIS A 534 -14.09 -6.85 10.35
C HIS A 534 -12.78 -6.30 9.79
N GLU A 535 -12.78 -5.10 9.21
CA GLU A 535 -11.64 -4.58 8.46
C GLU A 535 -10.98 -3.34 9.09
N GLY A 536 -11.39 -3.00 10.30
CA GLY A 536 -10.74 -1.98 11.11
C GLY A 536 -10.92 -0.54 10.62
N ALA A 537 -11.94 -0.24 9.81
CA ALA A 537 -12.25 1.13 9.42
C ALA A 537 -12.70 1.95 10.64
N ARG A 538 -12.10 3.15 10.83
CA ARG A 538 -12.30 4.02 11.98
C ARG A 538 -12.79 5.42 11.60
N SER A 539 -12.99 5.68 10.30
CA SER A 539 -13.48 6.95 9.77
C SER A 539 -14.26 6.71 8.47
N VAL A 540 -15.04 7.70 8.05
CA VAL A 540 -15.71 7.71 6.74
C VAL A 540 -14.68 7.57 5.61
N GLN A 541 -13.52 8.23 5.74
CA GLN A 541 -12.44 8.16 4.76
C GLN A 541 -11.83 6.75 4.65
N ASP A 542 -11.71 6.01 5.76
CA ASP A 542 -11.20 4.64 5.72
C ASP A 542 -12.13 3.76 4.89
N VAL A 543 -13.46 3.90 5.09
CA VAL A 543 -14.47 3.15 4.33
C VAL A 543 -14.42 3.51 2.85
N LEU A 544 -14.64 4.79 2.52
CA LEU A 544 -14.86 5.22 1.13
C LEU A 544 -13.57 5.23 0.29
N ALA A 545 -12.41 5.52 0.88
CA ALA A 545 -11.17 5.58 0.12
C ALA A 545 -10.41 4.25 0.03
N ARG A 546 -10.50 3.37 1.06
CA ARG A 546 -9.65 2.16 1.13
C ARG A 546 -10.39 0.84 1.23
N ARG A 547 -11.66 0.83 1.71
CA ARG A 547 -12.46 -0.42 1.75
C ARG A 547 -13.33 -0.55 0.50
N ILE A 548 -14.02 0.53 0.08
CA ILE A 548 -14.96 0.56 -1.05
C ILE A 548 -14.31 1.12 -2.32
N ARG A 549 -13.32 2.03 -2.19
CA ARG A 549 -12.60 2.69 -3.30
C ARG A 549 -13.40 3.76 -4.04
N ALA A 550 -14.52 4.20 -3.49
CA ALA A 550 -15.39 5.23 -4.06
C ALA A 550 -14.67 6.50 -4.53
N VAL A 551 -13.60 6.90 -3.82
CA VAL A 551 -12.79 8.08 -4.14
C VAL A 551 -12.21 8.08 -5.57
N PHE A 552 -12.16 6.93 -6.23
CA PHE A 552 -11.62 6.77 -7.58
C PHE A 552 -12.67 6.35 -8.61
N GLU A 553 -13.86 5.94 -8.18
CA GLU A 553 -14.83 5.26 -9.04
C GLU A 553 -16.02 6.14 -9.42
N VAL A 554 -16.17 7.29 -8.77
CA VAL A 554 -17.26 8.24 -9.03
C VAL A 554 -16.77 9.69 -9.01
N ASP A 555 -17.39 10.54 -9.83
CA ASP A 555 -16.98 11.93 -10.08
C ASP A 555 -16.93 12.81 -8.82
N ASP A 556 -17.84 12.55 -7.85
CA ASP A 556 -17.88 13.27 -6.59
C ASP A 556 -16.94 12.67 -5.51
N GLY A 557 -16.10 11.68 -5.89
CA GLY A 557 -15.23 10.97 -4.97
C GLY A 557 -15.97 10.25 -3.83
N GLY A 558 -17.26 9.94 -4.00
CA GLY A 558 -18.11 9.33 -2.98
C GLY A 558 -18.61 10.32 -1.91
N ALA A 559 -18.57 11.63 -2.16
CA ALA A 559 -19.03 12.65 -1.20
C ALA A 559 -20.51 12.53 -0.86
N ALA A 560 -21.35 12.06 -1.80
CA ALA A 560 -22.77 11.78 -1.58
C ALA A 560 -22.98 10.65 -0.54
N ALA A 561 -22.14 9.63 -0.55
CA ALA A 561 -22.20 8.50 0.38
C ALA A 561 -21.69 8.84 1.80
N ALA A 562 -21.01 9.97 1.99
CA ALA A 562 -20.34 10.28 3.27
C ALA A 562 -21.32 10.34 4.46
N GLY A 563 -22.49 10.96 4.29
CA GLY A 563 -23.53 11.02 5.33
C GLY A 563 -24.10 9.64 5.70
N PRO A 564 -24.62 8.87 4.73
CA PRO A 564 -25.05 7.49 4.95
C PRO A 564 -24.00 6.62 5.64
N VAL A 565 -22.74 6.66 5.18
CA VAL A 565 -21.64 5.90 5.80
C VAL A 565 -21.40 6.33 7.25
N ALA A 566 -21.39 7.64 7.53
CA ALA A 566 -21.22 8.15 8.90
C ALA A 566 -22.35 7.68 9.82
N THR A 567 -23.61 7.72 9.34
CA THR A 567 -24.79 7.28 10.10
C THR A 567 -24.70 5.79 10.45
N LEU A 568 -24.28 4.95 9.50
CA LEU A 568 -24.11 3.52 9.70
C LEU A 568 -22.93 3.18 10.63
N ALA A 569 -21.83 3.91 10.52
CA ALA A 569 -20.63 3.71 11.33
C ALA A 569 -20.82 4.18 12.77
N ALA A 570 -21.66 5.20 13.01
CA ALA A 570 -21.82 5.85 14.31
C ALA A 570 -22.11 4.87 15.46
N PRO A 571 -23.15 4.02 15.42
CA PRO A 571 -23.44 3.07 16.50
C PRO A 571 -22.35 2.01 16.68
N LEU A 572 -21.64 1.65 15.61
CA LEU A 572 -20.56 0.65 15.64
C LEU A 572 -19.28 1.19 16.26
N LEU A 573 -19.03 2.51 16.10
CA LEU A 573 -17.84 3.19 16.59
C LEU A 573 -18.08 4.02 17.87
N GLY A 574 -19.33 4.05 18.37
CA GLY A 574 -19.69 4.82 19.55
C GLY A 574 -19.67 6.32 19.32
N TRP A 575 -19.96 6.78 18.10
CA TRP A 575 -20.07 8.19 17.79
C TRP A 575 -21.46 8.74 18.15
N ASP A 576 -21.51 9.94 18.68
CA ASP A 576 -22.73 10.73 18.75
C ASP A 576 -23.07 11.38 17.39
N ALA A 577 -24.20 12.05 17.30
CA ALA A 577 -24.68 12.68 16.09
C ALA A 577 -23.76 13.81 15.60
N GLU A 578 -23.17 14.57 16.53
CA GLU A 578 -22.22 15.64 16.21
C GLU A 578 -20.95 15.08 15.58
N ARG A 579 -20.38 14.03 16.17
CA ARG A 579 -19.20 13.32 15.64
C ARG A 579 -19.49 12.72 14.27
N ALA A 580 -20.64 12.07 14.08
CA ALA A 580 -21.03 11.48 12.80
C ALA A 580 -21.11 12.54 11.69
N THR A 581 -21.73 13.69 11.98
CA THR A 581 -21.81 14.82 11.06
C THR A 581 -20.41 15.35 10.72
N ALA A 582 -19.57 15.57 11.74
CA ALA A 582 -18.20 16.04 11.56
C ALA A 582 -17.34 15.08 10.72
N GLU A 583 -17.52 13.77 10.85
CA GLU A 583 -16.80 12.76 10.03
C GLU A 583 -17.22 12.83 8.56
N ALA A 584 -18.53 12.96 8.28
CA ALA A 584 -19.03 13.12 6.93
C ALA A 584 -18.52 14.41 6.28
N ASP A 585 -18.55 15.53 7.02
CA ASP A 585 -18.11 16.84 6.51
C ASP A 585 -16.59 16.89 6.32
N ARG A 586 -15.82 16.22 7.18
CA ARG A 586 -14.37 16.06 7.02
C ARG A 586 -14.04 15.35 5.72
N TYR A 587 -14.73 14.24 5.42
CA TYR A 587 -14.55 13.53 4.17
C TYR A 587 -14.90 14.37 2.96
N ARG A 588 -16.06 15.06 2.97
CA ARG A 588 -16.46 15.96 1.88
C ARG A 588 -15.47 17.09 1.67
N HIS A 589 -14.91 17.63 2.76
CA HIS A 589 -13.91 18.70 2.67
C HIS A 589 -12.61 18.18 2.04
N TRP A 590 -12.16 17.00 2.46
CA TRP A 590 -10.99 16.36 1.87
C TRP A 590 -11.17 16.03 0.38
N VAL A 591 -12.32 15.50 -0.02
CA VAL A 591 -12.62 15.22 -1.45
C VAL A 591 -12.60 16.52 -2.26
N ARG A 592 -13.22 17.59 -1.77
CA ARG A 592 -13.18 18.91 -2.45
C ARG A 592 -11.76 19.41 -2.64
N ALA A 593 -10.91 19.26 -1.64
CA ALA A 593 -9.50 19.62 -1.77
C ALA A 593 -8.77 18.76 -2.80
N GLN A 594 -9.02 17.44 -2.83
CA GLN A 594 -8.46 16.53 -3.84
C GLN A 594 -8.88 16.94 -5.27
N LEU A 595 -10.14 17.31 -5.47
CA LEU A 595 -10.61 17.77 -6.76
C LEU A 595 -9.98 19.12 -7.14
N ALA A 596 -9.85 20.05 -6.20
CA ALA A 596 -9.24 21.36 -6.44
C ALA A 596 -7.75 21.27 -6.81
N THR A 597 -7.02 20.22 -6.39
CA THR A 597 -5.62 20.07 -6.79
C THR A 597 -5.45 19.84 -8.30
N GLN A 598 -6.46 19.32 -8.97
CA GLN A 598 -6.41 19.01 -10.41
C GLN A 598 -6.27 20.26 -11.29
N ASP A 599 -6.64 21.42 -10.76
CA ASP A 599 -6.49 22.73 -11.42
C ASP A 599 -5.22 23.47 -10.99
N ALA A 600 -4.52 22.98 -9.97
CA ALA A 600 -3.29 23.60 -9.48
C ALA A 600 -2.16 23.46 -10.51
N ALA A 601 -1.44 24.57 -10.76
CA ALA A 601 -0.37 24.60 -11.75
C ALA A 601 0.95 23.99 -11.25
N THR A 602 1.17 23.98 -9.92
CA THR A 602 2.42 23.50 -9.31
C THR A 602 2.16 22.52 -8.17
N ASP A 603 3.17 21.72 -7.85
CA ASP A 603 3.13 20.76 -6.74
C ASP A 603 2.94 21.46 -5.38
N GLU A 604 3.56 22.62 -5.17
CA GLU A 604 3.44 23.40 -3.93
C GLU A 604 2.00 23.89 -3.73
N ALA A 605 1.36 24.41 -4.80
CA ALA A 605 -0.02 24.89 -4.74
C ALA A 605 -0.99 23.72 -4.48
N ALA A 606 -0.82 22.60 -5.18
CA ALA A 606 -1.64 21.40 -4.98
C ALA A 606 -1.46 20.81 -3.56
N HIS A 607 -0.22 20.72 -3.09
CA HIS A 607 0.10 20.22 -1.75
C HIS A 607 -0.49 21.13 -0.66
N ALA A 608 -0.40 22.45 -0.80
CA ALA A 608 -0.95 23.42 0.16
C ALA A 608 -2.46 23.24 0.37
N LEU A 609 -3.24 22.99 -0.71
CA LEU A 609 -4.68 22.71 -0.61
C LEU A 609 -4.98 21.49 0.26
N LEU A 610 -4.21 20.42 0.10
CA LEU A 610 -4.42 19.18 0.88
C LEU A 610 -3.96 19.33 2.33
N VAL A 611 -2.87 20.06 2.58
CA VAL A 611 -2.39 20.35 3.93
C VAL A 611 -3.40 21.22 4.68
N GLU A 612 -3.98 22.22 4.03
CA GLU A 612 -5.03 23.07 4.61
C GLU A 612 -6.28 22.25 4.94
N ALA A 613 -6.73 21.39 4.03
CA ALA A 613 -7.85 20.50 4.26
C ALA A 613 -7.60 19.55 5.45
N ALA A 614 -6.37 19.04 5.57
CA ALA A 614 -5.98 18.21 6.70
C ALA A 614 -5.96 18.98 8.03
N ARG A 615 -5.53 20.25 8.02
CA ARG A 615 -5.53 21.14 9.22
C ARG A 615 -6.93 21.58 9.62
N GLY A 616 -7.78 21.97 8.67
CA GLY A 616 -9.17 22.35 8.91
C GLY A 616 -10.01 21.23 9.52
N SER A 617 -9.57 19.99 9.37
CA SER A 617 -10.18 18.81 9.99
C SER A 617 -9.75 18.61 11.46
N VAL A 618 -8.85 19.43 12.00
CA VAL A 618 -8.26 19.28 13.33
C VAL A 618 -9.06 20.05 14.39
N ARG A 619 -10.17 19.47 14.84
CA ARG A 619 -10.46 19.35 16.27
C ARG A 619 -10.27 17.88 16.68
N ASP A 620 -9.11 17.32 16.34
CA ASP A 620 -8.67 16.03 16.85
C ASP A 620 -7.74 16.31 18.04
N PRO A 621 -8.11 15.97 19.28
CA PRO A 621 -7.29 16.27 20.46
C PRO A 621 -5.91 15.62 20.45
N GLY A 622 -5.63 14.71 19.51
CA GLY A 622 -4.34 14.01 19.36
C GLY A 622 -3.37 14.61 18.33
N ARG A 623 -3.73 15.63 17.54
CA ARG A 623 -2.78 16.29 16.63
C ARG A 623 -2.06 17.47 17.28
N GLY A 624 -1.17 17.19 18.23
CA GLY A 624 -0.06 18.08 18.52
C GLY A 624 0.87 18.12 17.30
N GLY A 625 0.90 19.26 16.58
CA GLY A 625 1.76 19.42 15.42
C GLY A 625 3.22 19.19 15.81
N LEU A 626 3.92 18.37 15.03
CA LEU A 626 5.38 18.40 15.01
C LEU A 626 5.80 19.82 14.61
N PRO A 627 6.73 20.47 15.33
CA PRO A 627 7.26 21.77 14.94
C PRO A 627 7.92 21.64 13.56
N SER A 628 7.46 22.41 12.60
CA SER A 628 8.14 22.59 11.33
C SER A 628 9.52 23.17 11.63
N THR A 629 10.58 22.43 11.34
CA THR A 629 11.93 22.97 11.32
C THR A 629 12.06 23.90 10.10
N SER A 630 11.55 25.11 10.22
CA SER A 630 11.93 26.21 9.33
C SER A 630 13.32 26.65 9.75
N SER A 631 14.34 26.32 8.96
CA SER A 631 15.66 26.95 9.04
C SER A 631 15.52 28.41 8.63
N SER A 632 15.32 29.30 9.61
CA SER A 632 15.52 30.73 9.42
C SER A 632 17.03 31.02 9.40
N THR A 633 17.58 31.18 8.23
CA THR A 633 18.86 31.88 8.03
C THR A 633 18.61 33.37 8.23
N GLU A 634 18.72 33.84 9.47
CA GLU A 634 18.89 35.28 9.73
C GLU A 634 20.32 35.69 9.37
N GLY A 635 20.43 36.55 8.35
CA GLY A 635 21.62 37.22 7.98
C GLY A 635 22.12 38.14 9.12
N ARG A 636 23.36 37.94 9.54
CA ARG A 636 24.10 38.91 10.29
C ARG A 636 24.72 39.92 9.31
N GLU A 637 24.13 41.11 9.23
CA GLU A 637 24.84 42.28 8.76
C GLU A 637 25.76 42.78 9.87
N THR A 638 27.04 42.91 9.52
CA THR A 638 28.07 43.55 10.35
C THR A 638 28.07 45.06 10.10
N ALA A 639 27.97 45.84 11.15
CA ALA A 639 28.49 47.18 11.22
C ALA A 639 29.92 47.14 11.80
#